data_b7f890550512a0ae49f293c896e4a7bf
#
_entry.id   b7f890550512a0ae49f293c896e4a7bf
#
_cell.length_a   1.000
_cell.length_b   1.000
_cell.length_c   1.000
_cell.angle_alpha   90.00
_cell.angle_beta   90.00
_cell.angle_gamma   90.00
#
_symmetry.space_group_name_H-M   'P 1'
#
loop_
_entity.id
_entity.type
_entity.pdbx_description
1 polymer ?
#
loop_
_entity_poly.entity_id
_entity_poly.type
_entity_poly.pdbx_seq_one_letter_code
_entity_poly.pdbx_strand_id
1 'polypeptide(L)'
;AWHLCEVLDLDPKITKRIVFHEITKPAIQAAVLNPRKVDLDLVNAQQARRVLDRLVGFELSELLWRKIKNNLSAGRVQSVAVKLIVEREREIRNFEVTPFFKVSALFKVQDKEGRNYTIKAERPERFDDMAGARAFLESCKKAAFTIKTIEVKPLRRKPAAPFTTSTLQQEASRKLGFSVSRTMVTAQRLYEQGLITYMRTDSTSLSATAIQQITQEITSSFGSQYVEQRTYKSKTANAQEAHEAIRPSYIDRQEVSSIRDEQRLYELIWKRAIASQMADAELEKTIVKIGISTMPQEYLQAEGEIIKFDGFLKVYLESEDEEEEAHDETILPPLTVGQQLDLRKMEAIQRFTRPPARYTEASLVKKLEELGIGRPSTYAPTISKIMETGRGYVIKELREGTERKFEVLTLEQGVIKQHTDKEITGAAKNNLFPTDMGMLVVDFLNKNFEEIMNYSFTAEIEKKFDVIADGKMEWHQMIDSFYHPFHKKLEDTLQNTGRESGKRILGTDPKSGNTVFVRMARFGPVVQIGDTDEVKEEEKPEFANLKAGQSMENISFEQAMELFKLPKTLGNFEDKEVTIGQGRFGPYVKYDEGFISIPRNEDPLSITMERAIELINDKRTADAPVANYKQMPITKGKGRFGPFLKWNDLYVNVSPKYNFDQLDARTAIELVVAKEEKEAKRFINNWEEEKISVQNGRWGPTIFFGKKYFNFPKDKEGNRITAEEAANYKLEEVKAIIEANDPKAFTKKTKVTKAKVSTTNAKSTIAKKPAKKVITIKKKVKA
;
A
#
# COMPACT_ATOMS: atom_id res chain seq x y z
N ALA A 1 19.58 14.60 19.89
CA ALA A 1 20.45 15.25 20.86
C ALA A 1 20.23 16.77 20.87
N TRP A 2 20.27 17.45 19.72
CA TRP A 2 20.17 18.91 19.62
C TRP A 2 18.90 19.47 20.28
N HIS A 3 17.71 18.95 20.00
CA HIS A 3 16.48 19.36 20.66
C HIS A 3 16.50 19.16 22.20
N LEU A 4 17.22 18.13 22.67
CA LEU A 4 17.38 17.95 24.12
C LEU A 4 18.29 19.02 24.71
N CYS A 5 19.31 19.46 23.96
CA CYS A 5 20.14 20.60 24.41
C CYS A 5 19.29 21.86 24.54
N GLU A 6 18.42 22.18 23.57
CA GLU A 6 17.52 23.33 23.67
C GLU A 6 16.55 23.25 24.86
N VAL A 7 15.90 22.09 25.06
CA VAL A 7 14.92 21.90 26.14
C VAL A 7 15.58 21.94 27.53
N LEU A 8 16.81 21.45 27.61
CA LEU A 8 17.57 21.36 28.87
C LEU A 8 18.54 22.52 29.07
N ASP A 9 18.52 23.53 28.20
CA ASP A 9 19.41 24.72 28.24
C ASP A 9 20.91 24.33 28.25
N LEU A 10 21.29 23.37 27.41
CA LEU A 10 22.66 22.88 27.26
C LEU A 10 23.30 23.40 25.98
N ASP A 11 24.58 23.78 26.04
CA ASP A 11 25.33 24.17 24.83
C ASP A 11 25.64 22.94 23.97
N PRO A 12 25.08 22.84 22.76
CA PRO A 12 25.30 21.71 21.87
C PRO A 12 26.75 21.55 21.40
N LYS A 13 27.57 22.62 21.44
CA LYS A 13 28.99 22.59 21.05
C LYS A 13 29.87 21.81 22.01
N ILE A 14 29.49 21.76 23.30
CA ILE A 14 30.24 21.09 24.34
C ILE A 14 29.56 19.83 24.87
N THR A 15 28.26 19.70 24.64
CA THR A 15 27.46 18.57 25.13
C THR A 15 27.92 17.26 24.46
N LYS A 16 28.21 16.27 25.29
CA LYS A 16 28.63 14.95 24.85
C LYS A 16 27.42 14.11 24.41
N ARG A 17 27.54 13.46 23.26
CA ARG A 17 26.56 12.56 22.70
C ARG A 17 27.14 11.16 22.57
N ILE A 18 26.42 10.14 23.00
CA ILE A 18 26.74 8.74 22.73
C ILE A 18 26.04 8.28 21.43
N VAL A 19 26.71 7.44 20.66
CA VAL A 19 26.19 6.86 19.41
C VAL A 19 26.44 5.36 19.44
N PHE A 20 25.39 4.58 19.20
CA PHE A 20 25.46 3.12 19.08
C PHE A 20 24.45 2.64 18.01
N HIS A 21 24.74 1.50 17.40
CA HIS A 21 23.95 0.94 16.31
C HIS A 21 23.09 -0.25 16.73
N GLU A 22 23.35 -0.78 17.95
CA GLU A 22 22.59 -1.86 18.56
C GLU A 22 22.41 -1.62 20.07
N ILE A 23 21.34 -2.10 20.63
CA ILE A 23 21.02 -1.96 22.05
C ILE A 23 21.55 -3.21 22.78
N THR A 24 22.87 -3.33 22.84
CA THR A 24 23.56 -4.38 23.60
C THR A 24 24.44 -3.78 24.69
N LYS A 25 24.66 -4.53 25.76
CA LYS A 25 25.50 -4.05 26.88
C LYS A 25 26.91 -3.63 26.41
N PRO A 26 27.63 -4.42 25.59
CA PRO A 26 28.96 -4.02 25.10
C PRO A 26 28.93 -2.75 24.25
N ALA A 27 27.96 -2.62 23.33
CA ALA A 27 27.84 -1.45 22.46
C ALA A 27 27.55 -0.17 23.24
N ILE A 28 26.65 -0.24 24.23
CA ILE A 28 26.32 0.91 25.10
C ILE A 28 27.53 1.28 25.94
N GLN A 29 28.23 0.33 26.54
CA GLN A 29 29.44 0.61 27.35
C GLN A 29 30.54 1.25 26.50
N ALA A 30 30.80 0.73 25.30
CA ALA A 30 31.76 1.32 24.36
C ALA A 30 31.37 2.76 23.96
N ALA A 31 30.08 3.02 23.71
CA ALA A 31 29.59 4.35 23.38
C ALA A 31 29.72 5.35 24.53
N VAL A 32 29.51 4.91 25.76
CA VAL A 32 29.70 5.74 26.97
C VAL A 32 31.18 6.12 27.18
N LEU A 33 32.10 5.19 26.89
CA LEU A 33 33.54 5.43 26.99
C LEU A 33 34.07 6.35 25.87
N ASN A 34 33.40 6.37 24.71
CA ASN A 34 33.80 7.13 23.51
C ASN A 34 32.71 8.13 23.07
N PRO A 35 32.33 9.10 23.91
CA PRO A 35 31.31 10.05 23.53
C PRO A 35 31.81 11.02 22.47
N ARG A 36 30.95 11.43 21.56
CA ARG A 36 31.22 12.45 20.52
C ARG A 36 30.55 13.77 20.88
N LYS A 37 30.89 14.86 20.21
CA LYS A 37 30.12 16.11 20.26
C LYS A 37 28.86 16.00 19.40
N VAL A 38 27.91 16.91 19.59
CA VAL A 38 26.79 17.05 18.67
C VAL A 38 27.34 17.58 17.34
N ASP A 39 27.06 16.85 16.28
CA ASP A 39 27.41 17.22 14.93
C ASP A 39 26.41 18.27 14.43
N LEU A 40 26.82 19.52 14.34
CA LEU A 40 25.98 20.64 13.95
C LEU A 40 25.68 20.68 12.46
N ASP A 41 26.58 20.18 11.62
CA ASP A 41 26.36 20.14 10.17
C ASP A 41 25.28 19.11 9.82
N LEU A 42 25.30 17.96 10.48
CA LEU A 42 24.24 16.97 10.38
C LEU A 42 22.89 17.50 10.91
N VAL A 43 22.91 18.32 12.00
CA VAL A 43 21.71 19.01 12.49
C VAL A 43 21.19 19.99 11.46
N ASN A 44 22.07 20.78 10.84
CA ASN A 44 21.73 21.75 9.80
C ASN A 44 21.11 21.07 8.59
N ALA A 45 21.65 19.95 8.12
CA ALA A 45 21.10 19.16 7.04
C ALA A 45 19.68 18.65 7.37
N GLN A 46 19.46 18.19 8.60
CA GLN A 46 18.14 17.75 9.04
C GLN A 46 17.14 18.92 9.15
N GLN A 47 17.58 20.09 9.62
CA GLN A 47 16.76 21.30 9.67
C GLN A 47 16.41 21.77 8.25
N ALA A 48 17.38 21.81 7.34
CA ALA A 48 17.14 22.13 5.93
C ALA A 48 16.04 21.23 5.32
N ARG A 49 16.18 19.92 5.50
CA ARG A 49 15.19 18.95 5.04
C ARG A 49 13.80 19.23 5.63
N ARG A 50 13.73 19.41 6.96
CA ARG A 50 12.47 19.64 7.65
C ARG A 50 11.79 20.92 7.22
N VAL A 51 12.55 22.00 7.06
CA VAL A 51 12.04 23.31 6.63
C VAL A 51 11.52 23.23 5.21
N LEU A 52 12.36 22.72 4.27
CA LEU A 52 11.97 22.59 2.85
C LEU A 52 10.73 21.73 2.66
N ASP A 53 10.69 20.53 3.28
CA ASP A 53 9.56 19.62 3.14
C ASP A 53 8.27 20.22 3.75
N ARG A 54 8.38 21.09 4.77
CA ARG A 54 7.25 21.82 5.33
C ARG A 54 6.76 22.96 4.42
N LEU A 55 7.68 23.76 3.90
CA LEU A 55 7.35 24.85 2.97
C LEU A 55 6.62 24.30 1.75
N VAL A 56 7.23 23.34 1.07
CA VAL A 56 6.62 22.69 -0.11
C VAL A 56 5.30 22.02 0.26
N GLY A 57 5.28 21.27 1.36
CA GLY A 57 4.13 20.49 1.78
C GLY A 57 2.92 21.34 2.16
N PHE A 58 3.10 22.43 2.90
CA PHE A 58 2.00 23.30 3.31
C PHE A 58 1.48 24.13 2.15
N GLU A 59 2.36 24.78 1.41
CA GLU A 59 1.95 25.69 0.34
C GLU A 59 1.30 24.96 -0.84
N LEU A 60 1.86 23.84 -1.28
CA LEU A 60 1.21 23.03 -2.33
C LEU A 60 -0.11 22.39 -1.84
N SER A 61 -0.18 22.00 -0.58
CA SER A 61 -1.43 21.43 -0.05
C SER A 61 -2.55 22.49 -0.01
N GLU A 62 -2.26 23.71 0.41
CA GLU A 62 -3.21 24.82 0.39
C GLU A 62 -3.65 25.17 -1.04
N LEU A 63 -2.71 25.17 -1.99
CA LEU A 63 -3.02 25.36 -3.41
C LEU A 63 -3.99 24.28 -3.91
N LEU A 64 -3.73 23.01 -3.60
CA LEU A 64 -4.63 21.90 -3.98
C LEU A 64 -6.03 22.06 -3.36
N TRP A 65 -6.12 22.56 -2.13
CA TRP A 65 -7.42 22.82 -1.49
C TRP A 65 -8.24 23.86 -2.21
N ARG A 66 -7.60 24.92 -2.68
CA ARG A 66 -8.25 26.02 -3.40
C ARG A 66 -8.60 25.63 -4.83
N LYS A 67 -7.74 24.85 -5.50
CA LYS A 67 -7.86 24.57 -6.94
C LYS A 67 -8.53 23.24 -7.26
N ILE A 68 -8.46 22.24 -6.38
CA ILE A 68 -9.05 20.92 -6.60
C ILE A 68 -10.05 20.57 -5.50
N LYS A 69 -9.58 20.15 -4.31
CA LYS A 69 -10.44 19.66 -3.22
C LYS A 69 -9.75 19.79 -1.87
N ASN A 70 -10.53 20.10 -0.82
CA ASN A 70 -10.04 20.15 0.56
C ASN A 70 -9.50 18.78 1.02
N ASN A 71 -8.58 18.80 1.99
CA ASN A 71 -7.90 17.65 2.60
C ASN A 71 -6.92 16.89 1.69
N LEU A 72 -6.61 17.38 0.49
CA LEU A 72 -5.51 16.88 -0.31
C LEU A 72 -4.17 17.33 0.29
N SER A 73 -3.10 16.62 0.00
CA SER A 73 -1.75 17.02 0.39
C SER A 73 -0.76 16.76 -0.73
N ALA A 74 0.19 17.66 -0.87
CA ALA A 74 1.33 17.46 -1.75
C ALA A 74 2.63 17.46 -0.94
N GLY A 75 3.70 17.05 -1.57
CA GLY A 75 5.03 17.04 -1.00
C GLY A 75 6.04 16.46 -1.97
N ARG A 76 7.26 16.92 -1.91
CA ARG A 76 8.35 16.61 -2.83
C ARG A 76 8.51 15.10 -3.13
N VAL A 77 8.54 14.26 -2.10
CA VAL A 77 8.65 12.80 -2.26
C VAL A 77 7.29 12.15 -2.54
N GLN A 78 6.24 12.61 -1.83
CA GLN A 78 4.89 12.05 -1.94
C GLN A 78 4.31 12.20 -3.36
N SER A 79 4.38 13.39 -3.93
CA SER A 79 3.77 13.68 -5.24
C SER A 79 4.48 12.93 -6.37
N VAL A 80 5.80 12.82 -6.27
CA VAL A 80 6.62 12.07 -7.23
C VAL A 80 6.38 10.56 -7.12
N ALA A 81 6.13 10.03 -5.91
CA ALA A 81 5.75 8.62 -5.75
C ALA A 81 4.39 8.31 -6.40
N VAL A 82 3.41 9.23 -6.30
CA VAL A 82 2.13 9.09 -7.01
C VAL A 82 2.33 9.19 -8.52
N LYS A 83 3.18 10.11 -8.99
CA LYS A 83 3.53 10.26 -10.40
C LYS A 83 4.07 8.96 -11.02
N LEU A 84 5.00 8.27 -10.34
CA LEU A 84 5.51 6.97 -10.79
C LEU A 84 4.40 5.95 -11.03
N ILE A 85 3.42 5.89 -10.14
CA ILE A 85 2.30 4.96 -10.24
C ILE A 85 1.36 5.36 -11.39
N VAL A 86 1.10 6.67 -11.56
CA VAL A 86 0.25 7.19 -12.65
C VAL A 86 0.89 6.94 -14.00
N GLU A 87 2.18 7.25 -14.16
CA GLU A 87 2.91 7.03 -15.41
C GLU A 87 2.95 5.55 -15.78
N ARG A 88 3.20 4.66 -14.81
CA ARG A 88 3.17 3.22 -15.00
C ARG A 88 1.78 2.73 -15.44
N GLU A 89 0.72 3.22 -14.85
CA GLU A 89 -0.64 2.85 -15.25
C GLU A 89 -0.96 3.31 -16.68
N ARG A 90 -0.48 4.53 -17.07
CA ARG A 90 -0.64 5.03 -18.44
C ARG A 90 0.21 4.25 -19.44
N GLU A 91 1.44 3.88 -19.05
CA GLU A 91 2.30 3.02 -19.86
C GLU A 91 1.63 1.66 -20.14
N ILE A 92 1.04 1.05 -19.11
CA ILE A 92 0.31 -0.23 -19.23
C ILE A 92 -0.92 -0.08 -20.14
N ARG A 93 -1.68 1.00 -20.01
CA ARG A 93 -2.88 1.24 -20.80
C ARG A 93 -2.59 1.49 -22.28
N ASN A 94 -1.48 2.17 -22.54
CA ASN A 94 -1.07 2.49 -23.91
C ASN A 94 -0.22 1.40 -24.55
N PHE A 95 0.04 0.31 -23.84
CA PHE A 95 0.87 -0.78 -24.34
C PHE A 95 0.09 -1.61 -25.38
N GLU A 96 0.67 -1.72 -26.56
CA GLU A 96 0.15 -2.55 -27.64
C GLU A 96 0.59 -4.01 -27.45
N VAL A 97 -0.37 -4.88 -27.22
CA VAL A 97 -0.14 -6.31 -27.05
C VAL A 97 -0.04 -6.96 -28.41
N THR A 98 1.14 -7.49 -28.76
CA THR A 98 1.38 -8.22 -30.01
C THR A 98 1.46 -9.72 -29.77
N PRO A 99 0.77 -10.55 -30.59
CA PRO A 99 0.90 -12.00 -30.50
C PRO A 99 2.20 -12.48 -31.16
N PHE A 100 2.71 -13.60 -30.68
CA PHE A 100 3.84 -14.33 -31.26
C PHE A 100 3.72 -15.82 -30.90
N PHE A 101 4.47 -16.71 -31.55
CA PHE A 101 4.47 -18.13 -31.24
C PHE A 101 5.83 -18.59 -30.74
N LYS A 102 5.84 -19.25 -29.56
CA LYS A 102 6.98 -19.99 -29.04
C LYS A 102 6.83 -21.46 -29.38
N VAL A 103 7.93 -22.09 -29.83
CA VAL A 103 7.96 -23.51 -30.12
C VAL A 103 8.74 -24.25 -29.06
N SER A 104 8.13 -25.28 -28.48
CA SER A 104 8.77 -26.21 -27.54
C SER A 104 8.53 -27.64 -27.97
N ALA A 105 9.49 -28.52 -27.68
CA ALA A 105 9.43 -29.94 -28.00
C ALA A 105 9.78 -30.79 -26.79
N LEU A 106 9.09 -31.90 -26.63
CA LEU A 106 9.37 -32.93 -25.63
C LEU A 106 9.98 -34.16 -26.36
N PHE A 107 11.19 -34.51 -25.93
CA PHE A 107 11.91 -35.66 -26.44
C PHE A 107 11.99 -36.77 -25.40
N LYS A 108 11.78 -37.99 -25.84
CA LYS A 108 12.11 -39.17 -25.07
C LYS A 108 13.60 -39.52 -25.29
N VAL A 109 14.30 -39.70 -24.18
CA VAL A 109 15.70 -40.07 -24.18
C VAL A 109 15.89 -41.32 -23.33
N GLN A 110 16.71 -42.21 -23.78
CA GLN A 110 17.10 -43.41 -23.02
C GLN A 110 18.57 -43.29 -22.66
N ASP A 111 18.91 -43.52 -21.38
CA ASP A 111 20.30 -43.58 -20.96
C ASP A 111 20.93 -44.94 -21.30
N LYS A 112 22.21 -45.08 -21.02
CA LYS A 112 22.95 -46.32 -21.29
C LYS A 112 22.46 -47.52 -20.46
N GLU A 113 21.68 -47.26 -19.40
CA GLU A 113 21.13 -48.28 -18.50
C GLU A 113 19.65 -48.57 -18.84
N GLY A 114 19.15 -48.04 -19.94
CA GLY A 114 17.78 -48.28 -20.43
C GLY A 114 16.68 -47.45 -19.73
N ARG A 115 17.03 -46.51 -18.84
CA ARG A 115 16.06 -45.64 -18.16
C ARG A 115 15.55 -44.54 -19.09
N ASN A 116 14.25 -44.31 -19.05
CA ASN A 116 13.61 -43.30 -19.90
C ASN A 116 13.50 -41.94 -19.20
N TYR A 117 13.92 -40.90 -19.87
CA TYR A 117 13.82 -39.53 -19.45
C TYR A 117 13.01 -38.71 -20.49
N THR A 118 12.44 -37.59 -20.07
CA THR A 118 11.83 -36.60 -20.97
C THR A 118 12.62 -35.32 -20.90
N ILE A 119 13.04 -34.80 -22.05
CA ILE A 119 13.75 -33.52 -22.16
C ILE A 119 12.84 -32.54 -22.85
N LYS A 120 12.69 -31.35 -22.30
CA LYS A 120 12.07 -30.20 -22.94
C LYS A 120 13.14 -29.38 -23.65
N ALA A 121 12.92 -29.06 -24.90
CA ALA A 121 13.75 -28.14 -25.67
C ALA A 121 12.89 -27.08 -26.33
N GLU A 122 13.41 -25.88 -26.49
CA GLU A 122 12.69 -24.75 -27.08
C GLU A 122 13.47 -24.20 -28.27
N ARG A 123 12.76 -23.67 -29.27
CA ARG A 123 13.38 -22.89 -30.34
C ARG A 123 13.76 -21.52 -29.77
N PRO A 124 15.02 -21.09 -29.90
CA PRO A 124 15.45 -19.79 -29.34
C PRO A 124 14.71 -18.59 -29.91
N GLU A 125 14.40 -18.63 -31.19
CA GLU A 125 13.67 -17.55 -31.86
C GLU A 125 12.17 -17.85 -31.92
N ARG A 126 11.36 -16.80 -31.79
CA ARG A 126 9.89 -16.87 -31.91
C ARG A 126 9.43 -16.67 -33.36
N PHE A 127 8.22 -17.06 -33.65
CA PHE A 127 7.53 -16.74 -34.90
C PHE A 127 6.54 -15.59 -34.62
N ASP A 128 6.45 -14.66 -35.57
CA ASP A 128 5.52 -13.52 -35.42
C ASP A 128 4.09 -13.91 -35.77
N ASP A 129 3.90 -14.99 -36.55
CA ASP A 129 2.59 -15.47 -36.98
C ASP A 129 2.43 -16.99 -36.89
N MET A 130 1.19 -17.45 -37.03
CA MET A 130 0.81 -18.86 -37.04
C MET A 130 1.31 -19.58 -38.29
N ALA A 131 1.41 -18.90 -39.40
CA ALA A 131 1.80 -19.52 -40.66
C ALA A 131 3.25 -19.99 -40.63
N GLY A 132 4.15 -19.14 -40.15
CA GLY A 132 5.56 -19.48 -39.91
C GLY A 132 5.74 -20.61 -38.90
N ALA A 133 5.01 -20.57 -37.79
CA ALA A 133 5.03 -21.61 -36.76
C ALA A 133 4.53 -22.95 -37.33
N ARG A 134 3.44 -22.94 -38.11
CA ARG A 134 2.90 -24.14 -38.77
C ARG A 134 3.88 -24.72 -39.78
N ALA A 135 4.48 -23.91 -40.67
CA ALA A 135 5.46 -24.33 -41.65
C ALA A 135 6.67 -25.02 -40.99
N PHE A 136 7.11 -24.48 -39.85
CA PHE A 136 8.18 -25.08 -39.04
C PHE A 136 7.76 -26.47 -38.52
N LEU A 137 6.56 -26.62 -37.96
CA LEU A 137 6.04 -27.92 -37.49
C LEU A 137 5.88 -28.90 -38.63
N GLU A 138 5.43 -28.45 -39.80
CA GLU A 138 5.32 -29.29 -41.01
C GLU A 138 6.67 -29.87 -41.43
N SER A 139 7.72 -29.03 -41.40
CA SER A 139 9.09 -29.44 -41.69
C SER A 139 9.64 -30.44 -40.65
N CYS A 140 9.16 -30.37 -39.43
CA CYS A 140 9.54 -31.29 -38.36
C CYS A 140 8.87 -32.66 -38.39
N LYS A 141 7.77 -32.85 -39.17
CA LYS A 141 7.00 -34.12 -39.22
C LYS A 141 7.82 -35.36 -39.51
N LYS A 142 8.81 -35.26 -40.40
CA LYS A 142 9.68 -36.37 -40.85
C LYS A 142 11.13 -36.11 -40.46
N ALA A 143 11.39 -35.13 -39.64
CA ALA A 143 12.76 -34.79 -39.24
C ALA A 143 13.33 -35.81 -38.22
N ALA A 144 14.57 -36.12 -38.38
CA ALA A 144 15.38 -36.75 -37.31
C ALA A 144 15.98 -35.67 -36.45
N PHE A 145 15.96 -35.87 -35.14
CA PHE A 145 16.52 -34.97 -34.17
C PHE A 145 17.78 -35.53 -33.55
N THR A 146 18.88 -34.81 -33.66
CA THR A 146 20.17 -35.28 -33.22
C THR A 146 20.89 -34.24 -32.39
N ILE A 147 21.48 -34.58 -31.28
CA ILE A 147 22.29 -33.70 -30.46
C ILE A 147 23.53 -33.27 -31.24
N LYS A 148 23.63 -32.00 -31.60
CA LYS A 148 24.74 -31.42 -32.34
C LYS A 148 25.89 -30.99 -31.41
N THR A 149 25.55 -30.33 -30.33
CA THR A 149 26.52 -29.80 -29.36
C THR A 149 26.01 -29.92 -27.94
N ILE A 150 26.90 -30.15 -27.03
CA ILE A 150 26.67 -30.07 -25.60
C ILE A 150 27.74 -29.12 -25.07
N GLU A 151 27.31 -27.99 -24.54
CA GLU A 151 28.21 -27.00 -23.97
C GLU A 151 27.95 -26.94 -22.47
N VAL A 152 28.97 -27.14 -21.67
CA VAL A 152 28.91 -27.08 -20.22
C VAL A 152 29.64 -25.83 -19.76
N LYS A 153 28.94 -24.95 -19.05
CA LYS A 153 29.47 -23.68 -18.57
C LYS A 153 29.40 -23.64 -17.05
N PRO A 154 30.54 -23.38 -16.38
CA PRO A 154 30.50 -23.10 -14.96
C PRO A 154 29.75 -21.77 -14.72
N LEU A 155 28.86 -21.78 -13.75
CA LEU A 155 28.11 -20.61 -13.31
C LEU A 155 28.35 -20.43 -11.82
N ARG A 156 28.65 -19.21 -11.39
CA ARG A 156 28.76 -18.86 -9.99
C ARG A 156 27.70 -17.85 -9.62
N ARG A 157 26.89 -18.17 -8.62
CA ARG A 157 25.95 -17.23 -8.01
C ARG A 157 26.54 -16.69 -6.72
N LYS A 158 26.54 -15.37 -6.57
CA LYS A 158 27.05 -14.68 -5.38
C LYS A 158 25.92 -14.36 -4.41
N PRO A 159 26.16 -14.41 -3.10
CA PRO A 159 25.18 -13.99 -2.13
C PRO A 159 24.95 -12.47 -2.22
N ALA A 160 23.74 -12.07 -1.96
CA ALA A 160 23.39 -10.66 -1.86
C ALA A 160 23.92 -10.03 -0.56
N ALA A 161 24.14 -8.70 -0.59
CA ALA A 161 24.62 -7.95 0.57
C ALA A 161 23.67 -8.04 1.78
N PRO A 162 24.14 -7.81 3.00
CA PRO A 162 23.29 -7.66 4.17
C PRO A 162 22.20 -6.62 3.95
N PHE A 163 21.11 -6.71 4.69
CA PHE A 163 19.95 -5.84 4.47
C PHE A 163 20.21 -4.36 4.76
N THR A 164 19.78 -3.52 3.82
CA THR A 164 19.41 -2.13 4.05
C THR A 164 17.92 -2.05 4.41
N THR A 165 17.43 -0.88 4.81
CA THR A 165 15.99 -0.65 5.03
C THR A 165 15.18 -1.02 3.78
N SER A 166 15.63 -0.59 2.61
CA SER A 166 14.94 -0.84 1.34
C SER A 166 14.87 -2.32 1.00
N THR A 167 16.01 -3.01 1.03
CA THR A 167 16.06 -4.43 0.67
C THR A 167 15.33 -5.31 1.70
N LEU A 168 15.33 -4.93 3.00
CA LEU A 168 14.52 -5.61 4.00
C LEU A 168 13.01 -5.46 3.72
N GLN A 169 12.56 -4.26 3.36
CA GLN A 169 11.17 -4.01 3.01
C GLN A 169 10.73 -4.82 1.79
N GLN A 170 11.60 -4.91 0.77
CA GLN A 170 11.35 -5.69 -0.44
C GLN A 170 11.21 -7.18 -0.13
N GLU A 171 12.19 -7.77 0.54
CA GLU A 171 12.19 -9.20 0.84
C GLU A 171 11.12 -9.62 1.86
N ALA A 172 10.84 -8.79 2.86
CA ALA A 172 9.75 -9.04 3.80
C ALA A 172 8.38 -9.00 3.10
N SER A 173 8.22 -8.13 2.09
CA SER A 173 7.00 -8.10 1.29
C SER A 173 6.84 -9.36 0.45
N ARG A 174 7.90 -9.81 -0.23
CA ARG A 174 7.89 -10.99 -1.10
C ARG A 174 7.74 -12.29 -0.32
N LYS A 175 8.61 -12.54 0.67
CA LYS A 175 8.68 -13.80 1.41
C LYS A 175 7.67 -13.93 2.55
N LEU A 176 7.37 -12.82 3.23
CA LEU A 176 6.53 -12.85 4.43
C LEU A 176 5.13 -12.30 4.16
N GLY A 177 4.90 -11.63 3.02
CA GLY A 177 3.66 -10.93 2.71
C GLY A 177 3.42 -9.70 3.61
N PHE A 178 4.48 -9.11 4.15
CA PHE A 178 4.36 -7.93 5.01
C PHE A 178 4.23 -6.67 4.16
N SER A 179 3.37 -5.74 4.58
CA SER A 179 3.42 -4.38 4.05
C SER A 179 4.70 -3.69 4.53
N VAL A 180 5.15 -2.68 3.78
CA VAL A 180 6.32 -1.88 4.13
C VAL A 180 6.19 -1.29 5.55
N SER A 181 5.00 -0.79 5.90
CA SER A 181 4.72 -0.27 7.24
C SER A 181 4.81 -1.36 8.33
N ARG A 182 4.23 -2.56 8.08
CA ARG A 182 4.30 -3.70 9.01
C ARG A 182 5.74 -4.14 9.23
N THR A 183 6.54 -4.21 8.18
CA THR A 183 7.97 -4.52 8.27
C THR A 183 8.70 -3.56 9.19
N MET A 184 8.49 -2.25 9.02
CA MET A 184 9.19 -1.24 9.83
C MET A 184 8.74 -1.23 11.30
N VAL A 185 7.44 -1.45 11.58
CA VAL A 185 6.95 -1.55 12.95
C VAL A 185 7.52 -2.78 13.65
N THR A 186 7.58 -3.91 12.96
CA THR A 186 8.16 -5.16 13.49
C THR A 186 9.66 -5.03 13.71
N ALA A 187 10.40 -4.47 12.75
CA ALA A 187 11.83 -4.20 12.88
C ALA A 187 12.16 -3.23 14.02
N GLN A 188 11.32 -2.20 14.23
CA GLN A 188 11.45 -1.27 15.36
C GLN A 188 11.37 -2.01 16.70
N ARG A 189 10.42 -2.94 16.85
CA ARG A 189 10.27 -3.73 18.07
C ARG A 189 11.48 -4.63 18.32
N LEU A 190 11.96 -5.31 17.26
CA LEU A 190 13.17 -6.14 17.37
C LEU A 190 14.39 -5.32 17.78
N TYR A 191 14.55 -4.11 17.22
CA TYR A 191 15.62 -3.20 17.60
C TYR A 191 15.49 -2.74 19.06
N GLU A 192 14.31 -2.32 19.49
CA GLU A 192 14.07 -1.88 20.88
C GLU A 192 14.30 -2.98 21.92
N GLN A 193 14.13 -4.24 21.52
CA GLN A 193 14.47 -5.43 22.32
C GLN A 193 15.97 -5.78 22.27
N GLY A 194 16.77 -5.04 21.47
CA GLY A 194 18.20 -5.29 21.31
C GLY A 194 18.52 -6.53 20.47
N LEU A 195 17.59 -7.03 19.65
CA LEU A 195 17.71 -8.26 18.89
C LEU A 195 18.34 -8.04 17.50
N ILE A 196 18.20 -6.85 16.93
CA ILE A 196 18.81 -6.47 15.65
C ILE A 196 19.51 -5.11 15.76
N THR A 197 20.40 -4.81 14.82
CA THR A 197 20.95 -3.47 14.61
C THR A 197 19.88 -2.48 14.16
N TYR A 198 20.19 -1.18 14.16
CA TYR A 198 19.25 -0.14 13.80
C TYR A 198 18.69 -0.31 12.38
N MET A 199 17.39 -0.43 12.25
CA MET A 199 16.69 -0.82 11.03
C MET A 199 16.55 0.29 9.97
N ARG A 200 16.94 1.53 10.27
CA ARG A 200 16.92 2.63 9.28
C ARG A 200 18.33 2.94 8.83
N THR A 201 18.80 2.19 7.86
CA THR A 201 20.15 2.30 7.28
C THR A 201 20.13 2.04 5.79
N ASP A 202 20.98 2.70 5.07
CA ASP A 202 21.33 2.45 3.67
C ASP A 202 22.71 1.78 3.52
N SER A 203 23.37 1.51 4.66
CA SER A 203 24.65 0.80 4.70
C SER A 203 24.48 -0.69 4.54
N THR A 204 25.38 -1.31 3.79
CA THR A 204 25.57 -2.75 3.64
C THR A 204 26.80 -3.27 4.42
N SER A 205 27.49 -2.39 5.15
CA SER A 205 28.70 -2.72 5.89
C SER A 205 28.40 -3.48 7.17
N LEU A 206 29.24 -4.45 7.50
CA LEU A 206 29.23 -5.18 8.76
C LEU A 206 30.48 -4.80 9.59
N SER A 207 30.32 -4.71 10.89
CA SER A 207 31.47 -4.51 11.79
C SER A 207 32.39 -5.75 11.80
N ALA A 208 33.67 -5.54 12.11
CA ALA A 208 34.63 -6.63 12.19
C ALA A 208 34.19 -7.71 13.21
N THR A 209 33.60 -7.29 14.34
CA THR A 209 33.04 -8.20 15.34
C THR A 209 31.90 -9.04 14.79
N ALA A 210 30.98 -8.42 14.02
CA ALA A 210 29.87 -9.12 13.40
C ALA A 210 30.37 -10.14 12.37
N ILE A 211 31.33 -9.77 11.51
CA ILE A 211 31.94 -10.67 10.54
C ILE A 211 32.57 -11.88 11.25
N GLN A 212 33.29 -11.65 12.36
CA GLN A 212 33.91 -12.73 13.13
C GLN A 212 32.84 -13.67 13.72
N GLN A 213 31.78 -13.13 14.33
CA GLN A 213 30.67 -13.94 14.88
C GLN A 213 29.95 -14.75 13.80
N ILE A 214 29.64 -14.11 12.66
CA ILE A 214 29.02 -14.79 11.52
C ILE A 214 29.93 -15.90 10.98
N THR A 215 31.22 -15.64 10.85
CA THR A 215 32.22 -16.65 10.40
C THR A 215 32.26 -17.86 11.34
N GLN A 216 32.24 -17.60 12.64
CA GLN A 216 32.20 -18.66 13.64
C GLN A 216 30.92 -19.50 13.54
N GLU A 217 29.78 -18.85 13.38
CA GLU A 217 28.49 -19.52 13.23
C GLU A 217 28.45 -20.37 11.96
N ILE A 218 28.92 -19.84 10.81
CA ILE A 218 28.97 -20.58 9.56
C ILE A 218 29.91 -21.82 9.72
N THR A 219 31.05 -21.64 10.35
CA THR A 219 31.99 -22.72 10.54
C THR A 219 31.42 -23.85 11.41
N SER A 220 30.74 -23.49 12.50
CA SER A 220 30.15 -24.46 13.42
C SER A 220 28.91 -25.16 12.86
N SER A 221 28.05 -24.45 12.15
CA SER A 221 26.76 -24.98 11.69
C SER A 221 26.82 -25.61 10.30
N PHE A 222 27.73 -25.16 9.42
CA PHE A 222 27.79 -25.62 8.02
C PHE A 222 29.18 -26.17 7.61
N GLY A 223 30.24 -25.80 8.31
CA GLY A 223 31.61 -26.18 8.00
C GLY A 223 32.43 -25.04 7.37
N SER A 224 33.76 -25.14 7.48
CA SER A 224 34.69 -24.10 7.03
C SER A 224 34.66 -23.84 5.52
N GLN A 225 34.29 -24.85 4.71
CA GLN A 225 34.17 -24.72 3.26
C GLN A 225 33.03 -23.74 2.82
N TYR A 226 32.09 -23.43 3.72
CA TYR A 226 31.02 -22.46 3.44
C TYR A 226 31.39 -21.04 3.80
N VAL A 227 32.55 -20.78 4.37
CA VAL A 227 33.00 -19.45 4.78
C VAL A 227 33.67 -18.71 3.63
N GLU A 228 33.19 -17.53 3.30
CA GLU A 228 33.86 -16.56 2.44
C GLU A 228 33.53 -15.14 2.92
N GLN A 229 34.46 -14.56 3.68
CA GLN A 229 34.31 -13.22 4.21
C GLN A 229 34.28 -12.19 3.08
N ARG A 230 33.27 -11.30 3.08
CA ARG A 230 33.09 -10.28 2.07
C ARG A 230 32.86 -8.91 2.69
N THR A 231 33.41 -7.91 2.02
CA THR A 231 33.11 -6.51 2.31
C THR A 231 32.25 -5.95 1.16
N TYR A 232 31.08 -5.48 1.48
CA TYR A 232 30.16 -4.86 0.53
C TYR A 232 30.33 -3.36 0.55
N LYS A 233 30.51 -2.77 -0.63
CA LYS A 233 30.53 -1.29 -0.76
C LYS A 233 29.12 -0.79 -0.88
N SER A 234 28.77 0.24 -0.11
CA SER A 234 27.50 0.95 -0.27
C SER A 234 27.44 1.60 -1.65
N LYS A 235 26.28 1.49 -2.32
CA LYS A 235 26.06 2.12 -3.65
C LYS A 235 25.96 3.64 -3.58
N THR A 236 25.65 4.20 -2.43
CA THR A 236 25.56 5.63 -2.17
C THR A 236 26.94 6.13 -1.73
N ALA A 237 27.53 7.04 -2.53
CA ALA A 237 28.85 7.64 -2.23
C ALA A 237 28.89 8.35 -0.86
N ASN A 238 27.73 8.69 -0.30
CA ASN A 238 27.51 9.37 0.98
C ASN A 238 26.68 8.50 1.94
N ALA A 239 26.74 7.16 1.83
CA ALA A 239 26.25 6.33 2.93
C ALA A 239 27.00 6.81 4.18
N GLN A 240 26.24 7.27 5.18
CA GLN A 240 26.84 7.71 6.42
C GLN A 240 27.72 6.56 6.91
N GLU A 241 29.05 6.68 6.75
CA GLU A 241 30.03 5.63 7.06
C GLU A 241 29.92 5.07 8.48
N ALA A 242 29.14 5.75 9.33
CA ALA A 242 28.86 5.38 10.71
C ALA A 242 27.75 4.36 10.90
N HIS A 243 27.02 3.95 9.84
CA HIS A 243 25.89 3.03 9.97
C HIS A 243 26.27 1.61 9.55
N GLU A 244 25.82 0.64 10.33
CA GLU A 244 25.94 -0.79 10.03
C GLU A 244 24.70 -1.28 9.29
N ALA A 245 24.80 -2.38 8.53
CA ALA A 245 23.69 -3.07 7.91
C ALA A 245 22.72 -3.64 8.96
N ILE A 246 21.52 -3.98 8.54
CA ILE A 246 20.53 -4.64 9.41
C ILE A 246 20.95 -6.11 9.57
N ARG A 247 21.27 -6.50 10.79
CA ARG A 247 21.69 -7.85 11.19
C ARG A 247 21.22 -8.21 12.58
N PRO A 248 21.22 -9.49 12.96
CA PRO A 248 21.05 -9.87 14.36
C PRO A 248 22.15 -9.30 15.26
N SER A 249 21.80 -8.92 16.47
CA SER A 249 22.77 -8.53 17.51
C SER A 249 23.46 -9.75 18.13
N TYR A 250 22.77 -10.90 18.10
CA TYR A 250 23.25 -12.18 18.65
C TYR A 250 23.10 -13.23 17.56
N ILE A 251 24.20 -13.60 16.92
CA ILE A 251 24.22 -14.50 15.76
C ILE A 251 23.90 -15.95 16.15
N ASP A 252 24.24 -16.34 17.36
CA ASP A 252 24.01 -17.66 17.95
C ASP A 252 22.52 -17.93 18.31
N ARG A 253 21.64 -16.94 18.18
CA ARG A 253 20.23 -17.06 18.55
C ARG A 253 19.35 -17.04 17.30
N GLN A 254 18.67 -18.16 17.05
CA GLN A 254 17.71 -18.27 15.94
C GLN A 254 16.26 -18.08 16.38
N GLU A 255 15.91 -18.48 17.60
CA GLU A 255 14.60 -18.27 18.20
C GLU A 255 14.65 -17.16 19.24
N VAL A 256 13.97 -16.04 18.99
CA VAL A 256 14.09 -14.83 19.82
C VAL A 256 12.75 -14.28 20.29
N SER A 257 11.64 -14.65 19.66
CA SER A 257 10.31 -14.10 20.00
C SER A 257 9.21 -15.15 19.84
N SER A 258 8.27 -15.17 20.79
CA SER A 258 7.03 -15.94 20.68
C SER A 258 6.00 -15.27 19.75
N ILE A 259 6.22 -14.00 19.36
CA ILE A 259 5.38 -13.27 18.42
C ILE A 259 5.76 -13.67 17.01
N ARG A 260 4.84 -14.34 16.32
CA ARG A 260 5.06 -14.90 14.98
C ARG A 260 5.68 -13.94 13.97
N ASP A 261 5.25 -12.70 13.95
CA ASP A 261 5.76 -11.69 12.99
C ASP A 261 7.21 -11.31 13.31
N GLU A 262 7.53 -11.13 14.57
CA GLU A 262 8.88 -10.78 15.02
C GLU A 262 9.84 -11.94 14.71
N GLN A 263 9.46 -13.17 15.03
CA GLN A 263 10.27 -14.34 14.75
C GLN A 263 10.54 -14.51 13.25
N ARG A 264 9.52 -14.40 12.40
CA ARG A 264 9.67 -14.53 10.94
C ARG A 264 10.55 -13.44 10.34
N LEU A 265 10.42 -12.20 10.81
CA LEU A 265 11.25 -11.09 10.32
C LEU A 265 12.70 -11.26 10.80
N TYR A 266 12.90 -11.67 12.06
CA TYR A 266 14.23 -11.95 12.61
C TYR A 266 14.93 -13.06 11.84
N GLU A 267 14.24 -14.18 11.59
CA GLU A 267 14.76 -15.30 10.79
C GLU A 267 15.19 -14.85 9.39
N LEU A 268 14.41 -14.02 8.73
CA LEU A 268 14.75 -13.45 7.43
C LEU A 268 16.05 -12.62 7.49
N ILE A 269 16.19 -11.78 8.52
CA ILE A 269 17.39 -10.95 8.75
C ILE A 269 18.60 -11.83 9.06
N TRP A 270 18.42 -12.84 9.89
CA TRP A 270 19.47 -13.80 10.26
C TRP A 270 20.00 -14.55 9.04
N LYS A 271 19.09 -15.14 8.25
CA LYS A 271 19.45 -15.89 7.03
C LYS A 271 20.21 -15.02 6.04
N ARG A 272 19.79 -13.78 5.83
CA ARG A 272 20.48 -12.86 4.92
C ARG A 272 21.86 -12.47 5.42
N ALA A 273 22.01 -12.20 6.72
CA ALA A 273 23.29 -11.85 7.32
C ALA A 273 24.29 -13.01 7.21
N ILE A 274 23.88 -14.23 7.55
CA ILE A 274 24.70 -15.45 7.41
C ILE A 274 25.09 -15.66 5.95
N ALA A 275 24.10 -15.72 5.05
CA ALA A 275 24.33 -15.97 3.62
C ALA A 275 25.30 -14.96 2.99
N SER A 276 25.29 -13.71 3.44
CA SER A 276 26.20 -12.67 2.94
C SER A 276 27.69 -12.96 3.16
N GLN A 277 28.04 -13.80 4.10
CA GLN A 277 29.41 -14.19 4.44
C GLN A 277 29.72 -15.66 4.10
N MET A 278 28.79 -16.30 3.35
CA MET A 278 28.99 -17.67 2.86
C MET A 278 29.61 -17.68 1.46
N ALA A 279 30.21 -18.81 1.11
CA ALA A 279 30.84 -19.07 -0.18
C ALA A 279 29.80 -18.95 -1.33
N ASP A 280 30.28 -18.63 -2.51
CA ASP A 280 29.48 -18.64 -3.74
C ASP A 280 28.86 -20.02 -3.96
N ALA A 281 27.68 -20.04 -4.55
CA ALA A 281 27.14 -21.29 -5.08
C ALA A 281 27.76 -21.55 -6.46
N GLU A 282 28.27 -22.77 -6.63
CA GLU A 282 28.84 -23.20 -7.89
C GLU A 282 27.85 -24.12 -8.61
N LEU A 283 27.46 -23.70 -9.78
CA LEU A 283 26.52 -24.41 -10.64
C LEU A 283 27.21 -24.78 -11.97
N GLU A 284 26.64 -25.70 -12.63
CA GLU A 284 27.04 -26.11 -13.98
C GLU A 284 25.80 -26.00 -14.88
N LYS A 285 25.84 -25.06 -15.83
CA LYS A 285 24.80 -24.90 -16.82
C LYS A 285 25.15 -25.69 -18.06
N THR A 286 24.31 -26.65 -18.39
CA THR A 286 24.44 -27.45 -19.60
C THR A 286 23.48 -26.93 -20.65
N ILE A 287 23.98 -26.57 -21.81
CA ILE A 287 23.24 -26.13 -22.99
C ILE A 287 23.41 -27.19 -24.08
N VAL A 288 22.29 -27.76 -24.52
CA VAL A 288 22.25 -28.81 -25.53
C VAL A 288 21.56 -28.26 -26.76
N LYS A 289 22.25 -28.25 -27.92
CA LYS A 289 21.63 -27.90 -29.22
C LYS A 289 21.27 -29.17 -29.95
N ILE A 290 19.98 -29.23 -30.33
CA ILE A 290 19.38 -30.37 -31.03
C ILE A 290 19.12 -29.94 -32.46
N GLY A 291 19.83 -30.53 -33.41
CA GLY A 291 19.65 -30.23 -34.83
C GLY A 291 18.46 -30.94 -35.41
N ILE A 292 17.90 -30.36 -36.43
CA ILE A 292 16.71 -30.81 -37.17
C ILE A 292 17.20 -31.22 -38.57
N SER A 293 17.03 -32.47 -38.94
CA SER A 293 17.60 -33.01 -40.22
C SER A 293 17.05 -32.32 -41.48
N THR A 294 15.80 -31.89 -41.46
CA THR A 294 15.12 -31.19 -42.56
C THR A 294 15.45 -29.70 -42.63
N MET A 295 16.03 -29.11 -41.57
CA MET A 295 16.36 -27.71 -41.49
C MET A 295 17.73 -27.54 -40.82
N PRO A 296 18.85 -27.67 -41.56
CA PRO A 296 20.20 -27.70 -40.97
C PRO A 296 20.61 -26.43 -40.23
N GLN A 297 20.03 -25.29 -40.52
CA GLN A 297 20.30 -23.99 -39.89
C GLN A 297 19.49 -23.78 -38.60
N GLU A 298 18.42 -24.53 -38.42
CA GLU A 298 17.54 -24.45 -37.27
C GLU A 298 17.94 -25.48 -36.21
N TYR A 299 17.70 -25.11 -34.95
CA TYR A 299 17.95 -26.01 -33.81
C TYR A 299 16.95 -25.74 -32.69
N LEU A 300 16.77 -26.74 -31.86
CA LEU A 300 16.12 -26.60 -30.57
C LEU A 300 17.19 -26.62 -29.47
N GLN A 301 16.96 -25.88 -28.39
CA GLN A 301 17.87 -25.76 -27.29
C GLN A 301 17.22 -26.29 -26.01
N ALA A 302 17.88 -27.22 -25.34
CA ALA A 302 17.54 -27.63 -23.99
C ALA A 302 18.59 -27.09 -23.01
N GLU A 303 18.14 -26.63 -21.88
CA GLU A 303 19.00 -26.11 -20.81
C GLU A 303 18.76 -26.92 -19.53
N GLY A 304 19.79 -27.12 -18.77
CA GLY A 304 19.71 -27.69 -17.43
C GLY A 304 20.78 -27.11 -16.52
N GLU A 305 20.49 -27.06 -15.25
CA GLU A 305 21.42 -26.57 -14.23
C GLU A 305 21.63 -27.69 -13.18
N ILE A 306 22.86 -27.87 -12.75
CA ILE A 306 23.22 -28.76 -11.66
C ILE A 306 24.02 -27.98 -10.64
N ILE A 307 23.60 -28.05 -9.38
CA ILE A 307 24.32 -27.46 -8.27
C ILE A 307 25.48 -28.39 -7.91
N LYS A 308 26.73 -27.92 -8.09
CA LYS A 308 27.94 -28.66 -7.68
C LYS A 308 28.26 -28.39 -6.22
N PHE A 309 28.12 -27.15 -5.80
CA PHE A 309 28.26 -26.71 -4.42
C PHE A 309 27.20 -25.67 -4.12
N ASP A 310 26.39 -25.94 -3.11
CA ASP A 310 25.24 -25.12 -2.79
C ASP A 310 25.59 -23.74 -2.17
N GLY A 311 26.77 -23.63 -1.53
CA GLY A 311 27.25 -22.39 -0.95
C GLY A 311 26.18 -21.70 -0.09
N PHE A 312 25.97 -20.41 -0.33
CA PHE A 312 24.96 -19.61 0.39
C PHE A 312 23.52 -20.06 0.14
N LEU A 313 23.21 -20.72 -0.98
CA LEU A 313 21.87 -21.23 -1.30
C LEU A 313 21.34 -22.21 -0.26
N LYS A 314 22.23 -22.84 0.50
CA LYS A 314 21.87 -23.71 1.62
C LYS A 314 21.04 -23.01 2.70
N VAL A 315 21.24 -21.71 2.87
CA VAL A 315 20.60 -20.89 3.91
C VAL A 315 19.57 -19.94 3.34
N TYR A 316 19.87 -19.35 2.18
CA TYR A 316 19.09 -18.23 1.66
C TYR A 316 19.08 -18.17 0.14
N LEU A 317 17.86 -18.16 -0.41
CA LEU A 317 17.61 -17.82 -1.81
C LEU A 317 16.89 -16.47 -1.85
N GLU A 318 17.38 -15.51 -2.63
CA GLU A 318 16.71 -14.22 -2.85
C GLU A 318 15.44 -14.43 -3.66
N SER A 319 14.36 -13.66 -3.35
CA SER A 319 13.13 -13.71 -4.14
C SER A 319 13.28 -12.82 -5.36
N GLU A 320 12.88 -13.31 -6.51
CA GLU A 320 12.74 -12.56 -7.74
C GLU A 320 11.34 -11.91 -7.81
N ASP A 321 11.19 -10.86 -8.59
CA ASP A 321 9.87 -10.29 -8.86
C ASP A 321 9.08 -11.30 -9.72
N GLU A 322 7.78 -11.48 -9.48
CA GLU A 322 6.89 -12.52 -10.05
C GLU A 322 6.85 -12.57 -11.61
N GLU A 323 7.60 -11.72 -12.29
CA GLU A 323 7.59 -11.54 -13.74
C GLU A 323 8.68 -12.30 -14.49
N GLU A 324 9.71 -12.77 -13.80
CA GLU A 324 10.66 -13.68 -14.44
C GLU A 324 10.02 -15.07 -14.49
N GLU A 325 9.80 -15.58 -15.72
CA GLU A 325 9.31 -16.95 -15.91
C GLU A 325 10.18 -17.87 -15.04
N ALA A 326 9.56 -18.57 -14.09
CA ALA A 326 10.26 -19.52 -13.26
C ALA A 326 11.09 -20.42 -14.18
N HIS A 327 12.39 -20.29 -14.13
CA HIS A 327 13.27 -21.22 -14.79
C HIS A 327 13.02 -22.57 -14.12
N ASP A 328 12.30 -23.44 -14.80
CA ASP A 328 12.21 -24.84 -14.39
C ASP A 328 13.65 -25.35 -14.28
N GLU A 329 14.13 -25.59 -13.08
CA GLU A 329 15.42 -26.21 -12.82
C GLU A 329 15.37 -27.64 -13.35
N THR A 330 15.51 -27.78 -14.66
CA THR A 330 15.43 -29.07 -15.34
C THR A 330 16.82 -29.73 -15.25
N ILE A 331 16.91 -30.81 -14.51
CA ILE A 331 18.10 -31.66 -14.54
C ILE A 331 18.11 -32.47 -15.85
N LEU A 332 19.09 -32.23 -16.70
CA LEU A 332 19.25 -33.00 -17.92
C LEU A 332 19.89 -34.37 -17.59
N PRO A 333 19.38 -35.46 -18.21
CA PRO A 333 20.01 -36.76 -18.09
C PRO A 333 21.39 -36.77 -18.79
N PRO A 334 22.23 -37.78 -18.58
CA PRO A 334 23.46 -37.94 -19.33
C PRO A 334 23.20 -38.04 -20.84
N LEU A 335 23.73 -37.09 -21.61
CA LEU A 335 23.56 -36.97 -23.05
C LEU A 335 24.90 -37.07 -23.77
N THR A 336 24.87 -37.49 -25.05
CA THR A 336 26.07 -37.57 -25.89
C THR A 336 25.85 -36.90 -27.24
N VAL A 337 26.89 -36.24 -27.76
CA VAL A 337 26.88 -35.67 -29.10
C VAL A 337 26.66 -36.77 -30.12
N GLY A 338 25.80 -36.55 -31.13
CA GLY A 338 25.41 -37.55 -32.10
C GLY A 338 24.23 -38.44 -31.68
N GLN A 339 23.77 -38.35 -30.43
CA GLN A 339 22.62 -39.12 -29.95
C GLN A 339 21.34 -38.67 -30.65
N GLN A 340 20.60 -39.62 -31.17
CA GLN A 340 19.27 -39.40 -31.74
C GLN A 340 18.23 -39.31 -30.63
N LEU A 341 17.30 -38.40 -30.79
CA LEU A 341 16.20 -38.13 -29.88
C LEU A 341 14.85 -38.47 -30.51
N ASP A 342 13.99 -39.12 -29.75
CA ASP A 342 12.65 -39.48 -30.19
C ASP A 342 11.67 -38.39 -29.81
N LEU A 343 11.11 -37.71 -30.81
CA LEU A 343 10.12 -36.64 -30.64
C LEU A 343 8.79 -37.23 -30.14
N ARG A 344 8.39 -36.89 -28.93
CA ARG A 344 7.08 -37.25 -28.40
C ARG A 344 6.02 -36.23 -28.83
N LYS A 345 6.30 -34.97 -28.62
CA LYS A 345 5.36 -33.88 -28.84
C LYS A 345 6.11 -32.58 -29.13
N MET A 346 5.63 -31.81 -30.09
CA MET A 346 6.12 -30.45 -30.33
C MET A 346 4.94 -29.50 -30.36
N GLU A 347 5.04 -28.37 -29.69
CA GLU A 347 3.96 -27.39 -29.59
C GLU A 347 4.45 -26.01 -30.02
N ALA A 348 3.67 -25.34 -30.85
CA ALA A 348 3.79 -23.93 -31.09
C ALA A 348 2.61 -23.23 -30.39
N ILE A 349 2.94 -22.53 -29.32
CA ILE A 349 1.96 -21.90 -28.43
C ILE A 349 1.96 -20.40 -28.70
N GLN A 350 0.78 -19.85 -29.01
CA GLN A 350 0.61 -18.40 -29.09
C GLN A 350 0.83 -17.77 -27.72
N ARG A 351 1.71 -16.77 -27.69
CA ARG A 351 1.99 -15.94 -26.53
C ARG A 351 1.82 -14.49 -26.90
N PHE A 352 1.81 -13.63 -25.93
CA PHE A 352 1.60 -12.20 -26.12
C PHE A 352 2.67 -11.41 -25.38
N THR A 353 3.09 -10.30 -25.99
CA THR A 353 3.93 -9.35 -25.28
C THR A 353 3.21 -8.84 -24.04
N ARG A 354 3.95 -8.58 -22.98
CA ARG A 354 3.38 -8.13 -21.70
C ARG A 354 3.74 -6.68 -21.45
N PRO A 355 2.80 -5.85 -20.96
CA PRO A 355 3.14 -4.53 -20.47
C PRO A 355 4.03 -4.64 -19.22
N PRO A 356 4.76 -3.57 -18.86
CA PRO A 356 5.50 -3.56 -17.62
C PRO A 356 4.56 -3.76 -16.43
N ALA A 357 5.05 -4.42 -15.38
CA ALA A 357 4.25 -4.72 -14.20
C ALA A 357 3.87 -3.47 -13.42
N ARG A 358 2.70 -3.52 -12.80
CA ARG A 358 2.29 -2.52 -11.82
C ARG A 358 3.16 -2.60 -10.58
N TYR A 359 3.40 -1.45 -9.98
CA TYR A 359 4.14 -1.43 -8.72
C TYR A 359 3.38 -2.13 -7.59
N THR A 360 4.11 -2.95 -6.84
CA THR A 360 3.77 -3.32 -5.46
C THR A 360 4.41 -2.31 -4.51
N GLU A 361 4.14 -2.38 -3.20
CA GLU A 361 4.87 -1.54 -2.25
C GLU A 361 6.39 -1.80 -2.34
N ALA A 362 6.80 -3.06 -2.51
CA ALA A 362 8.20 -3.47 -2.61
C ALA A 362 8.89 -2.90 -3.84
N SER A 363 8.30 -3.09 -5.03
CA SER A 363 8.88 -2.59 -6.27
C SER A 363 8.85 -1.05 -6.37
N LEU A 364 7.88 -0.39 -5.71
CA LEU A 364 7.89 1.07 -5.59
C LEU A 364 9.04 1.56 -4.71
N VAL A 365 9.32 0.90 -3.57
CA VAL A 365 10.48 1.23 -2.73
C VAL A 365 11.78 1.06 -3.52
N LYS A 366 11.93 -0.07 -4.25
CA LYS A 366 13.06 -0.32 -5.12
C LYS A 366 13.26 0.80 -6.14
N LYS A 367 12.16 1.21 -6.81
CA LYS A 367 12.20 2.28 -7.82
C LYS A 367 12.56 3.64 -7.24
N LEU A 368 12.03 3.99 -6.07
CA LEU A 368 12.39 5.23 -5.36
C LEU A 368 13.88 5.24 -4.97
N GLU A 369 14.40 4.12 -4.48
CA GLU A 369 15.83 3.97 -4.15
C GLU A 369 16.72 4.11 -5.40
N GLU A 370 16.38 3.43 -6.51
CA GLU A 370 17.11 3.53 -7.79
C GLU A 370 17.19 4.97 -8.31
N LEU A 371 16.11 5.74 -8.14
CA LEU A 371 16.03 7.14 -8.53
C LEU A 371 16.67 8.11 -7.52
N GLY A 372 17.13 7.61 -6.36
CA GLY A 372 17.66 8.44 -5.27
C GLY A 372 16.59 9.31 -4.59
N ILE A 373 15.32 8.93 -4.69
CA ILE A 373 14.18 9.67 -4.15
C ILE A 373 13.80 9.13 -2.78
N GLY A 374 13.86 9.99 -1.77
CA GLY A 374 13.61 9.59 -0.38
C GLY A 374 14.83 9.01 0.32
N ARG A 375 14.63 8.51 1.53
CA ARG A 375 15.64 7.93 2.42
C ARG A 375 15.00 6.80 3.25
N PRO A 376 15.78 5.96 3.93
CA PRO A 376 15.28 4.89 4.80
C PRO A 376 14.16 5.31 5.77
N SER A 377 14.16 6.56 6.21
CA SER A 377 13.15 7.11 7.11
C SER A 377 11.83 7.51 6.42
N THR A 378 11.82 7.69 5.09
CA THR A 378 10.69 8.27 4.37
C THR A 378 9.90 7.28 3.51
N TYR A 379 10.45 6.13 3.14
CA TYR A 379 9.76 5.16 2.27
C TYR A 379 8.42 4.70 2.84
N ALA A 380 8.42 4.10 4.02
CA ALA A 380 7.20 3.60 4.64
C ALA A 380 6.15 4.70 4.93
N PRO A 381 6.51 5.87 5.51
CA PRO A 381 5.58 6.97 5.70
C PRO A 381 4.98 7.50 4.39
N THR A 382 5.78 7.60 3.31
CA THR A 382 5.30 8.07 2.01
C THR A 382 4.27 7.11 1.43
N ILE A 383 4.56 5.80 1.41
CA ILE A 383 3.65 4.78 0.89
C ILE A 383 2.35 4.76 1.71
N SER A 384 2.44 4.79 3.04
CA SER A 384 1.25 4.86 3.90
C SER A 384 0.41 6.11 3.61
N LYS A 385 1.05 7.25 3.36
CA LYS A 385 0.39 8.53 3.15
C LYS A 385 -0.34 8.64 1.81
N ILE A 386 0.23 8.09 0.73
CA ILE A 386 -0.43 8.09 -0.59
C ILE A 386 -1.64 7.15 -0.64
N MET A 387 -1.67 6.13 0.22
CA MET A 387 -2.78 5.18 0.36
C MET A 387 -3.80 5.55 1.44
N GLU A 388 -3.60 6.66 2.16
CA GLU A 388 -4.50 7.09 3.24
C GLU A 388 -5.92 7.36 2.72
N THR A 389 -6.91 6.71 3.31
CA THR A 389 -8.32 6.71 2.87
C THR A 389 -8.94 8.12 2.73
N GLY A 390 -8.46 9.09 3.49
CA GLY A 390 -8.95 10.48 3.42
C GLY A 390 -8.48 11.26 2.18
N ARG A 391 -7.39 10.83 1.53
CA ARG A 391 -6.77 11.47 0.35
C ARG A 391 -7.03 10.68 -0.92
N GLY A 392 -6.89 9.36 -0.84
CA GLY A 392 -7.28 8.44 -1.90
C GLY A 392 -6.51 8.62 -3.21
N TYR A 393 -5.19 8.82 -3.19
CA TYR A 393 -4.38 8.92 -4.42
C TYR A 393 -4.09 7.57 -5.04
N VAL A 394 -3.85 6.59 -4.20
CA VAL A 394 -3.45 5.24 -4.57
C VAL A 394 -4.24 4.24 -3.74
N ILE A 395 -4.67 3.17 -4.37
CA ILE A 395 -5.37 2.06 -3.72
C ILE A 395 -4.69 0.73 -4.06
N LYS A 396 -4.89 -0.25 -3.20
CA LYS A 396 -4.60 -1.64 -3.52
C LYS A 396 -5.89 -2.34 -3.92
N GLU A 397 -5.89 -2.97 -5.06
CA GLU A 397 -7.03 -3.76 -5.54
C GLU A 397 -6.62 -5.19 -5.83
N LEU A 398 -7.56 -6.09 -5.61
CA LEU A 398 -7.55 -7.42 -6.18
C LEU A 398 -8.35 -7.36 -7.50
N ARG A 399 -7.74 -7.75 -8.61
CA ARG A 399 -8.41 -7.89 -9.91
C ARG A 399 -8.29 -9.33 -10.35
N GLU A 400 -9.40 -9.93 -10.69
CA GLU A 400 -9.46 -11.34 -11.12
C GLU A 400 -8.87 -11.55 -12.52
N GLY A 401 -8.74 -10.47 -13.30
CA GLY A 401 -8.30 -10.52 -14.68
C GLY A 401 -9.45 -10.83 -15.65
N THR A 402 -9.09 -10.99 -16.90
CA THR A 402 -10.02 -11.33 -17.99
C THR A 402 -9.53 -12.56 -18.73
N GLU A 403 -10.46 -13.39 -19.21
CA GLU A 403 -10.13 -14.54 -20.02
C GLU A 403 -9.67 -14.09 -21.42
N ARG A 404 -8.53 -14.62 -21.86
CA ARG A 404 -7.99 -14.45 -23.20
C ARG A 404 -7.77 -15.80 -23.84
N LYS A 405 -8.25 -15.95 -25.07
CA LYS A 405 -8.03 -17.15 -25.89
C LYS A 405 -6.68 -17.06 -26.59
N PHE A 406 -6.03 -18.20 -26.76
CA PHE A 406 -4.79 -18.31 -27.51
C PHE A 406 -4.75 -19.62 -28.32
N GLU A 407 -4.04 -19.62 -29.44
CA GLU A 407 -3.95 -20.76 -30.36
C GLU A 407 -2.75 -21.65 -29.99
N VAL A 408 -2.95 -22.94 -30.11
CA VAL A 408 -1.92 -23.97 -29.92
C VAL A 408 -1.91 -24.91 -31.15
N LEU A 409 -0.74 -25.04 -31.75
CA LEU A 409 -0.48 -26.08 -32.77
C LEU A 409 0.34 -27.20 -32.10
N THR A 410 -0.15 -28.40 -32.16
CA THR A 410 0.50 -29.58 -31.58
C THR A 410 0.87 -30.58 -32.65
N LEU A 411 2.14 -30.89 -32.81
CA LEU A 411 2.64 -31.99 -33.63
C LEU A 411 2.87 -33.21 -32.74
N GLU A 412 2.11 -34.27 -32.98
CA GLU A 412 2.21 -35.53 -32.28
C GLU A 412 1.98 -36.68 -33.25
N GLN A 413 2.81 -37.71 -33.24
CA GLN A 413 2.75 -38.85 -34.13
C GLN A 413 2.64 -38.48 -35.65
N GLY A 414 3.35 -37.40 -36.04
CA GLY A 414 3.34 -36.91 -37.43
C GLY A 414 2.08 -36.14 -37.86
N VAL A 415 1.14 -35.88 -36.93
CA VAL A 415 -0.09 -35.14 -37.20
C VAL A 415 -0.04 -33.79 -36.47
N ILE A 416 -0.36 -32.71 -37.19
CA ILE A 416 -0.51 -31.38 -36.57
C ILE A 416 -1.99 -31.16 -36.27
N LYS A 417 -2.28 -30.93 -35.00
CA LYS A 417 -3.60 -30.55 -34.52
C LYS A 417 -3.56 -29.07 -34.07
N GLN A 418 -4.64 -28.35 -34.33
CA GLN A 418 -4.83 -26.99 -33.85
C GLN A 418 -5.99 -26.98 -32.86
N HIS A 419 -5.81 -26.30 -31.76
CA HIS A 419 -6.88 -26.03 -30.78
C HIS A 419 -6.67 -24.68 -30.16
N THR A 420 -7.75 -24.15 -29.58
CA THR A 420 -7.74 -22.90 -28.84
C THR A 420 -7.79 -23.20 -27.33
N ASP A 421 -6.93 -22.60 -26.58
CA ASP A 421 -6.88 -22.68 -25.10
C ASP A 421 -7.13 -21.31 -24.50
N LYS A 422 -7.19 -21.21 -23.19
CA LYS A 422 -7.56 -20.01 -22.44
C LYS A 422 -6.57 -19.73 -21.33
N GLU A 423 -6.27 -18.43 -21.13
CA GLU A 423 -5.48 -17.94 -20.00
C GLU A 423 -6.18 -16.75 -19.33
N ILE A 424 -5.89 -16.51 -18.07
CA ILE A 424 -6.34 -15.32 -17.35
C ILE A 424 -5.26 -14.25 -17.48
N THR A 425 -5.61 -13.10 -18.04
CA THR A 425 -4.70 -11.96 -18.20
C THR A 425 -5.18 -10.74 -17.40
N GLY A 426 -4.25 -9.90 -16.97
CA GLY A 426 -4.57 -8.68 -16.23
C GLY A 426 -4.98 -8.90 -14.77
N ALA A 427 -4.88 -10.14 -14.26
CA ALA A 427 -5.03 -10.40 -12.83
C ALA A 427 -4.00 -9.60 -12.02
N ALA A 428 -4.40 -9.09 -10.87
CA ALA A 428 -3.52 -8.32 -10.01
C ALA A 428 -3.81 -8.58 -8.54
N LYS A 429 -2.76 -8.80 -7.77
CA LYS A 429 -2.84 -9.01 -6.32
C LYS A 429 -1.81 -8.13 -5.62
N ASN A 430 -2.28 -7.31 -4.68
CA ASN A 430 -1.44 -6.37 -3.92
C ASN A 430 -0.74 -5.27 -4.76
N ASN A 431 -1.13 -5.08 -6.01
CA ASN A 431 -0.61 -4.01 -6.86
C ASN A 431 -1.21 -2.66 -6.49
N LEU A 432 -0.44 -1.61 -6.74
CA LEU A 432 -0.81 -0.22 -6.51
C LEU A 432 -1.47 0.35 -7.77
N PHE A 433 -2.67 0.90 -7.61
CA PHE A 433 -3.43 1.54 -8.66
C PHE A 433 -3.64 3.02 -8.34
N PRO A 434 -3.41 3.93 -9.29
CA PRO A 434 -3.78 5.32 -9.09
C PRO A 434 -5.30 5.46 -9.15
N THR A 435 -5.83 6.36 -8.34
CA THR A 435 -7.24 6.79 -8.46
C THR A 435 -7.37 7.96 -9.42
N ASP A 436 -8.58 8.27 -9.87
CA ASP A 436 -8.82 9.50 -10.66
C ASP A 436 -8.37 10.77 -9.93
N MET A 437 -8.48 10.80 -8.58
CA MET A 437 -7.96 11.91 -7.79
C MET A 437 -6.44 11.97 -7.83
N GLY A 438 -5.76 10.83 -7.76
CA GLY A 438 -4.31 10.75 -7.89
C GLY A 438 -3.83 11.24 -9.26
N MET A 439 -4.50 10.83 -10.32
CA MET A 439 -4.20 11.26 -11.70
C MET A 439 -4.41 12.76 -11.86
N LEU A 440 -5.56 13.29 -11.42
CA LEU A 440 -5.88 14.71 -11.48
C LEU A 440 -4.85 15.58 -10.75
N VAL A 441 -4.43 15.17 -9.55
CA VAL A 441 -3.42 15.90 -8.77
C VAL A 441 -2.05 15.86 -9.45
N VAL A 442 -1.65 14.71 -10.00
CA VAL A 442 -0.39 14.58 -10.75
C VAL A 442 -0.39 15.46 -11.99
N ASP A 443 -1.47 15.48 -12.75
CA ASP A 443 -1.60 16.31 -13.96
C ASP A 443 -1.56 17.80 -13.62
N PHE A 444 -2.28 18.21 -12.58
CA PHE A 444 -2.26 19.59 -12.10
C PHE A 444 -0.86 20.03 -11.65
N LEU A 445 -0.17 19.17 -10.88
CA LEU A 445 1.18 19.49 -10.42
C LEU A 445 2.23 19.43 -11.54
N ASN A 446 2.15 18.47 -12.45
CA ASN A 446 3.04 18.44 -13.63
C ASN A 446 2.89 19.69 -14.51
N LYS A 447 1.66 20.14 -14.75
CA LYS A 447 1.37 21.33 -15.56
C LYS A 447 1.89 22.62 -14.93
N ASN A 448 1.79 22.76 -13.62
CA ASN A 448 2.07 24.03 -12.93
C ASN A 448 3.41 24.03 -12.17
N PHE A 449 3.94 22.87 -11.77
CA PHE A 449 5.14 22.70 -10.94
C PHE A 449 6.03 21.57 -11.47
N GLU A 450 6.32 21.61 -12.77
CA GLU A 450 7.11 20.58 -13.48
C GLU A 450 8.45 20.29 -12.79
N GLU A 451 9.15 21.34 -12.33
CA GLU A 451 10.42 21.21 -11.64
C GLU A 451 10.33 20.34 -10.39
N ILE A 452 9.33 20.57 -9.52
CA ILE A 452 9.12 19.78 -8.29
C ILE A 452 8.72 18.33 -8.62
N MET A 453 8.02 18.15 -9.75
CA MET A 453 7.58 16.84 -10.22
C MET A 453 8.67 16.09 -11.00
N ASN A 454 9.83 16.71 -11.23
CA ASN A 454 10.96 16.06 -11.87
C ASN A 454 11.67 15.11 -10.89
N TYR A 455 11.99 13.91 -11.36
CA TYR A 455 12.69 12.89 -10.57
C TYR A 455 14.10 13.35 -10.16
N SER A 456 14.83 13.97 -11.08
CA SER A 456 16.20 14.46 -10.82
C SER A 456 16.22 15.56 -9.77
N PHE A 457 15.23 16.46 -9.77
CA PHE A 457 15.14 17.54 -8.79
C PHE A 457 15.11 17.00 -7.34
N THR A 458 14.24 16.02 -7.07
CA THR A 458 14.16 15.42 -5.72
C THR A 458 15.49 14.76 -5.33
N ALA A 459 16.14 14.05 -6.24
CA ALA A 459 17.44 13.44 -6.00
C ALA A 459 18.56 14.47 -5.77
N GLU A 460 18.54 15.57 -6.50
CA GLU A 460 19.51 16.68 -6.33
C GLU A 460 19.35 17.40 -4.99
N ILE A 461 18.11 17.63 -4.57
CA ILE A 461 17.84 18.20 -3.24
C ILE A 461 18.36 17.27 -2.13
N GLU A 462 18.20 15.95 -2.27
CA GLU A 462 18.77 15.00 -1.33
C GLU A 462 20.30 15.07 -1.28
N LYS A 463 20.97 15.20 -2.44
CA LYS A 463 22.42 15.43 -2.51
C LYS A 463 22.85 16.74 -1.85
N LYS A 464 22.07 17.83 -2.03
CA LYS A 464 22.35 19.10 -1.35
C LYS A 464 22.30 18.97 0.17
N PHE A 465 21.34 18.18 0.72
CA PHE A 465 21.32 17.90 2.16
C PHE A 465 22.56 17.13 2.60
N ASP A 466 23.06 16.20 1.79
CA ASP A 466 24.30 15.48 2.09
C ASP A 466 25.51 16.44 2.09
N VAL A 467 25.58 17.39 1.14
CA VAL A 467 26.63 18.44 1.10
C VAL A 467 26.57 19.37 2.31
N ILE A 468 25.36 19.68 2.81
CA ILE A 468 25.18 20.43 4.08
C ILE A 468 25.68 19.61 5.27
N ALA A 469 25.39 18.31 5.31
CA ALA A 469 25.85 17.40 6.36
C ALA A 469 27.39 17.29 6.40
N ASP A 470 28.05 17.47 5.26
CA ASP A 470 29.53 17.55 5.15
C ASP A 470 30.11 18.95 5.56
N GLY A 471 29.28 19.91 5.95
CA GLY A 471 29.70 21.26 6.28
C GLY A 471 30.16 22.11 5.09
N LYS A 472 29.85 21.71 3.84
CA LYS A 472 30.31 22.35 2.60
C LYS A 472 29.30 23.34 2.00
N MET A 473 28.09 23.44 2.59
CA MET A 473 27.02 24.34 2.12
C MET A 473 26.21 24.88 3.28
N GLU A 474 25.91 26.18 3.23
CA GLU A 474 25.04 26.84 4.19
C GLU A 474 23.56 26.53 3.90
N TRP A 475 22.87 25.94 4.88
CA TRP A 475 21.51 25.46 4.68
C TRP A 475 20.48 26.57 4.48
N HIS A 476 20.64 27.73 5.10
CA HIS A 476 19.74 28.86 4.90
C HIS A 476 19.78 29.39 3.47
N GLN A 477 20.98 29.51 2.88
CA GLN A 477 21.15 29.96 1.51
C GLN A 477 20.51 28.98 0.51
N MET A 478 20.64 27.68 0.78
CA MET A 478 20.01 26.65 -0.04
C MET A 478 18.49 26.75 0.01
N ILE A 479 17.90 26.93 1.19
CA ILE A 479 16.45 27.09 1.34
C ILE A 479 15.99 28.39 0.65
N ASP A 480 16.67 29.49 0.85
CA ASP A 480 16.34 30.79 0.30
C ASP A 480 16.34 30.78 -1.24
N SER A 481 17.38 30.20 -1.83
CA SER A 481 17.51 30.06 -3.29
C SER A 481 16.40 29.22 -3.94
N PHE A 482 15.85 28.25 -3.19
CA PHE A 482 14.74 27.45 -3.64
C PHE A 482 13.38 28.15 -3.40
N TYR A 483 13.20 28.77 -2.24
CA TYR A 483 11.90 29.23 -1.77
C TYR A 483 11.34 30.39 -2.59
N HIS A 484 12.13 31.40 -2.89
CA HIS A 484 11.64 32.57 -3.61
C HIS A 484 11.06 32.27 -5.00
N PRO A 485 11.74 31.52 -5.89
CA PRO A 485 11.15 31.14 -7.18
C PRO A 485 9.91 30.26 -7.01
N PHE A 486 9.96 29.32 -6.08
CA PHE A 486 8.84 28.43 -5.80
C PHE A 486 7.60 29.17 -5.31
N HIS A 487 7.75 30.05 -4.31
CA HIS A 487 6.64 30.84 -3.76
C HIS A 487 6.02 31.79 -4.80
N LYS A 488 6.84 32.46 -5.58
CA LYS A 488 6.36 33.29 -6.69
C LYS A 488 5.53 32.49 -7.68
N LYS A 489 6.01 31.31 -8.10
CA LYS A 489 5.28 30.42 -9.01
C LYS A 489 3.94 29.95 -8.40
N LEU A 490 3.92 29.74 -7.09
CA LEU A 490 2.70 29.35 -6.37
C LEU A 490 1.67 30.49 -6.35
N GLU A 491 2.10 31.74 -6.05
CA GLU A 491 1.23 32.90 -6.09
C GLU A 491 0.67 33.15 -7.49
N ASP A 492 1.51 33.07 -8.52
CA ASP A 492 1.08 33.18 -9.92
C ASP A 492 0.04 32.11 -10.28
N THR A 493 0.25 30.86 -9.84
CA THR A 493 -0.71 29.77 -10.07
C THR A 493 -2.00 29.99 -9.31
N LEU A 494 -1.94 30.50 -8.07
CA LEU A 494 -3.13 30.84 -7.29
C LEU A 494 -3.97 31.92 -7.94
N GLN A 495 -3.37 32.91 -8.58
CA GLN A 495 -4.06 34.02 -9.23
C GLN A 495 -4.59 33.64 -10.62
N ASN A 496 -3.80 32.96 -11.43
CA ASN A 496 -4.03 32.79 -12.86
C ASN A 496 -4.68 31.45 -13.26
N THR A 497 -4.77 30.46 -12.35
CA THR A 497 -5.34 29.16 -12.66
C THR A 497 -6.75 29.05 -12.07
N GLY A 498 -7.71 28.58 -12.86
CA GLY A 498 -9.07 28.26 -12.41
C GLY A 498 -9.13 27.05 -11.49
N ARG A 499 -10.33 26.67 -11.06
CA ARG A 499 -10.56 25.42 -10.33
C ARG A 499 -10.50 24.26 -11.30
N GLU A 500 -9.67 23.26 -10.97
CA GLU A 500 -9.45 22.09 -11.82
C GLU A 500 -10.34 20.92 -11.35
N SER A 501 -11.10 20.37 -12.27
CA SER A 501 -11.97 19.21 -12.02
C SER A 501 -11.65 18.01 -12.91
N GLY A 502 -10.65 18.13 -13.78
CA GLY A 502 -10.33 17.11 -14.77
C GLY A 502 -11.45 16.89 -15.78
N LYS A 503 -12.18 17.97 -16.16
CA LYS A 503 -13.28 17.90 -17.13
C LYS A 503 -12.78 17.36 -18.47
N ARG A 504 -13.36 16.23 -18.93
CA ARG A 504 -13.10 15.64 -20.25
C ARG A 504 -14.42 15.43 -20.98
N ILE A 505 -14.58 16.11 -22.12
CA ILE A 505 -15.75 16.00 -22.99
C ILE A 505 -15.74 14.61 -23.62
N LEU A 506 -16.87 13.94 -23.61
CA LEU A 506 -17.09 12.60 -24.18
C LEU A 506 -17.88 12.66 -25.48
N GLY A 507 -18.79 13.59 -25.60
CA GLY A 507 -19.65 13.75 -26.76
C GLY A 507 -20.87 14.62 -26.45
N THR A 508 -21.93 14.46 -27.24
CA THR A 508 -23.20 15.19 -27.09
C THR A 508 -24.35 14.19 -26.91
N ASP A 509 -25.20 14.42 -25.94
CA ASP A 509 -26.38 13.58 -25.72
C ASP A 509 -27.37 13.72 -26.88
N PRO A 510 -27.70 12.63 -27.57
CA PRO A 510 -28.59 12.67 -28.73
C PRO A 510 -30.05 13.08 -28.40
N LYS A 511 -30.44 13.03 -27.12
CA LYS A 511 -31.79 13.37 -26.67
C LYS A 511 -31.98 14.87 -26.38
N SER A 512 -31.05 15.42 -25.61
CA SER A 512 -31.11 16.81 -25.13
C SER A 512 -30.26 17.77 -25.96
N GLY A 513 -29.30 17.27 -26.75
CA GLY A 513 -28.31 18.10 -27.44
C GLY A 513 -27.22 18.68 -26.52
N ASN A 514 -27.25 18.35 -25.23
CA ASN A 514 -26.31 18.87 -24.24
C ASN A 514 -24.97 18.12 -24.25
N THR A 515 -23.89 18.82 -23.87
CA THR A 515 -22.55 18.23 -23.79
C THR A 515 -22.49 17.17 -22.68
N VAL A 516 -21.96 16.00 -23.00
CA VAL A 516 -21.65 14.92 -22.05
C VAL A 516 -20.18 14.96 -21.72
N PHE A 517 -19.85 15.03 -20.45
CA PHE A 517 -18.48 15.05 -19.98
C PHE A 517 -18.31 14.34 -18.64
N VAL A 518 -17.09 13.86 -18.38
CA VAL A 518 -16.69 13.30 -17.09
C VAL A 518 -15.87 14.33 -16.32
N ARG A 519 -16.08 14.42 -15.01
CA ARG A 519 -15.31 15.30 -14.12
C ARG A 519 -15.26 14.80 -12.69
N MET A 520 -14.32 15.32 -11.91
CA MET A 520 -14.26 15.10 -10.47
C MET A 520 -15.28 15.99 -9.76
N ALA A 521 -16.25 15.39 -9.08
CA ALA A 521 -17.21 16.07 -8.23
C ALA A 521 -16.86 15.97 -6.74
N ARG A 522 -17.69 16.54 -5.88
CA ARG A 522 -17.47 16.56 -4.42
C ARG A 522 -17.30 15.17 -3.80
N PHE A 523 -18.03 14.18 -4.30
CA PHE A 523 -18.07 12.83 -3.73
C PHE A 523 -17.31 11.79 -4.56
N GLY A 524 -16.74 12.14 -5.69
CA GLY A 524 -16.01 11.27 -6.59
C GLY A 524 -16.18 11.66 -8.06
N PRO A 525 -15.65 10.85 -8.98
CA PRO A 525 -15.80 11.07 -10.41
C PRO A 525 -17.25 10.82 -10.85
N VAL A 526 -17.75 11.70 -11.71
CA VAL A 526 -19.11 11.64 -12.27
C VAL A 526 -19.12 11.93 -13.77
N VAL A 527 -20.02 11.30 -14.48
CA VAL A 527 -20.45 11.78 -15.81
C VAL A 527 -21.56 12.79 -15.60
N GLN A 528 -21.52 13.85 -16.36
CA GLN A 528 -22.53 14.91 -16.34
C GLN A 528 -23.03 15.18 -17.75
N ILE A 529 -24.36 15.35 -17.89
CA ILE A 529 -25.01 15.83 -19.10
C ILE A 529 -25.49 17.27 -18.87
N GLY A 530 -25.01 18.18 -19.72
CA GLY A 530 -25.26 19.62 -19.63
C GLY A 530 -24.36 20.34 -18.62
N ASP A 531 -23.74 21.45 -19.04
CA ASP A 531 -23.02 22.35 -18.14
C ASP A 531 -24.00 23.40 -17.58
N THR A 532 -23.69 23.99 -16.45
CA THR A 532 -24.48 25.04 -15.82
C THR A 532 -24.74 26.24 -16.75
N ASP A 533 -23.82 26.45 -17.71
CA ASP A 533 -23.91 27.57 -18.66
C ASP A 533 -24.63 27.19 -19.97
N GLU A 534 -24.87 25.88 -20.23
CA GLU A 534 -25.52 25.34 -21.43
C GLU A 534 -27.00 24.97 -21.22
N VAL A 535 -27.35 24.65 -19.97
CA VAL A 535 -28.69 24.17 -19.60
C VAL A 535 -29.65 25.36 -19.47
N LYS A 536 -30.82 25.29 -20.09
CA LYS A 536 -31.87 26.29 -19.97
C LYS A 536 -32.26 26.46 -18.50
N GLU A 537 -32.69 27.67 -18.10
CA GLU A 537 -33.02 28.02 -16.69
C GLU A 537 -34.00 27.04 -16.00
N GLU A 538 -34.76 26.26 -16.76
CA GLU A 538 -35.73 25.27 -16.26
C GLU A 538 -35.20 23.83 -16.19
N GLU A 539 -34.05 23.52 -16.82
CA GLU A 539 -33.45 22.20 -16.85
C GLU A 539 -32.28 22.12 -15.85
N LYS A 540 -32.11 20.96 -15.20
CA LYS A 540 -30.99 20.69 -14.28
C LYS A 540 -30.02 19.73 -14.93
N PRO A 541 -28.70 19.95 -14.77
CA PRO A 541 -27.71 18.97 -15.21
C PRO A 541 -27.95 17.59 -14.60
N GLU A 542 -27.80 16.54 -15.38
CA GLU A 542 -27.90 15.16 -14.92
C GLU A 542 -26.53 14.64 -14.51
N PHE A 543 -26.48 13.78 -13.49
CA PHE A 543 -25.24 13.23 -12.94
C PHE A 543 -25.34 11.72 -12.75
N ALA A 544 -24.32 11.00 -13.18
CA ALA A 544 -24.16 9.58 -12.91
C ALA A 544 -22.75 9.29 -12.37
N ASN A 545 -22.65 8.47 -11.30
CA ASN A 545 -21.37 8.02 -10.77
C ASN A 545 -20.77 6.94 -11.66
N LEU A 546 -19.44 6.90 -11.76
CA LEU A 546 -18.73 5.84 -12.46
C LEU A 546 -18.89 4.50 -11.72
N LYS A 547 -18.96 3.40 -12.49
CA LYS A 547 -18.96 2.03 -11.94
C LYS A 547 -17.55 1.63 -11.45
N ALA A 548 -17.47 0.62 -10.60
CA ALA A 548 -16.20 0.01 -10.22
C ALA A 548 -15.42 -0.45 -11.47
N GLY A 549 -14.13 -0.13 -11.53
CA GLY A 549 -13.27 -0.42 -12.68
C GLY A 549 -13.30 0.61 -13.82
N GLN A 550 -14.26 1.54 -13.84
CA GLN A 550 -14.23 2.71 -14.73
C GLN A 550 -13.42 3.84 -14.12
N SER A 551 -12.78 4.66 -14.96
CA SER A 551 -12.05 5.86 -14.54
C SER A 551 -12.36 7.03 -15.48
N MET A 552 -12.08 8.25 -15.02
CA MET A 552 -12.27 9.45 -15.82
C MET A 552 -11.47 9.44 -17.13
N GLU A 553 -10.32 8.76 -17.15
CA GLU A 553 -9.48 8.67 -18.35
C GLU A 553 -9.98 7.69 -19.39
N ASN A 554 -10.61 6.57 -18.99
CA ASN A 554 -10.89 5.46 -19.90
C ASN A 554 -12.37 5.27 -20.25
N ILE A 555 -13.29 5.96 -19.58
CA ILE A 555 -14.71 5.82 -19.90
C ILE A 555 -15.00 6.33 -21.30
N SER A 556 -15.65 5.48 -22.15
CA SER A 556 -16.12 5.88 -23.46
C SER A 556 -17.46 6.63 -23.37
N PHE A 557 -17.87 7.29 -24.48
CA PHE A 557 -19.17 7.94 -24.58
C PHE A 557 -20.32 6.95 -24.35
N GLU A 558 -20.25 5.76 -25.00
CA GLU A 558 -21.27 4.71 -24.91
C GLU A 558 -21.39 4.20 -23.47
N GLN A 559 -20.26 3.93 -22.81
CA GLN A 559 -20.23 3.53 -21.40
C GLN A 559 -20.78 4.60 -20.47
N ALA A 560 -20.51 5.87 -20.77
CA ALA A 560 -21.03 6.99 -20.01
C ALA A 560 -22.55 7.10 -20.14
N MET A 561 -23.08 6.96 -21.35
CA MET A 561 -24.54 6.99 -21.59
C MET A 561 -25.27 5.80 -20.95
N GLU A 562 -24.59 4.65 -20.81
CA GLU A 562 -25.17 3.52 -20.08
C GLU A 562 -25.42 3.82 -18.59
N LEU A 563 -24.64 4.68 -17.97
CA LEU A 563 -24.82 5.03 -16.56
C LEU A 563 -26.13 5.76 -16.31
N PHE A 564 -26.67 6.48 -17.30
CA PHE A 564 -27.94 7.20 -17.22
C PHE A 564 -29.17 6.31 -17.49
N LYS A 565 -28.98 5.02 -17.82
CA LYS A 565 -30.07 4.03 -17.86
C LYS A 565 -30.58 3.66 -16.45
N LEU A 566 -29.88 4.10 -15.42
CA LEU A 566 -30.32 3.99 -14.03
C LEU A 566 -30.82 5.34 -13.51
N PRO A 567 -31.86 5.38 -12.64
CA PRO A 567 -32.57 4.24 -12.06
C PRO A 567 -33.46 3.50 -13.07
N LYS A 568 -33.53 2.16 -12.98
CA LYS A 568 -34.36 1.29 -13.81
C LYS A 568 -35.40 0.63 -12.92
N THR A 569 -36.68 0.85 -13.20
CA THR A 569 -37.79 0.14 -12.55
C THR A 569 -37.91 -1.24 -13.18
N LEU A 570 -37.93 -2.28 -12.34
CA LEU A 570 -38.09 -3.68 -12.76
C LEU A 570 -39.56 -4.09 -12.75
N GLY A 571 -40.39 -3.49 -11.91
CA GLY A 571 -41.79 -3.80 -11.72
C GLY A 571 -42.18 -3.74 -10.24
N ASN A 572 -43.28 -4.41 -9.85
CA ASN A 572 -43.76 -4.44 -8.48
C ASN A 572 -43.56 -5.84 -7.86
N PHE A 573 -43.15 -5.86 -6.61
CA PHE A 573 -43.09 -7.03 -5.76
C PHE A 573 -43.88 -6.77 -4.46
N GLU A 574 -44.86 -7.61 -4.14
CA GLU A 574 -45.75 -7.40 -2.99
C GLU A 574 -46.38 -5.99 -2.97
N ASP A 575 -46.91 -5.55 -4.10
CA ASP A 575 -47.52 -4.23 -4.34
C ASP A 575 -46.60 -3.02 -4.14
N LYS A 576 -45.28 -3.23 -4.06
CA LYS A 576 -44.27 -2.18 -3.93
C LYS A 576 -43.33 -2.17 -5.12
N GLU A 577 -42.98 -0.97 -5.58
CA GLU A 577 -42.08 -0.79 -6.73
C GLU A 577 -40.67 -1.25 -6.37
N VAL A 578 -40.06 -2.02 -7.28
CA VAL A 578 -38.67 -2.45 -7.22
C VAL A 578 -37.87 -1.67 -8.26
N THR A 579 -36.91 -0.87 -7.79
CA THR A 579 -36.11 -0.02 -8.66
C THR A 579 -34.62 -0.32 -8.43
N ILE A 580 -33.83 -0.43 -9.51
CA ILE A 580 -32.38 -0.47 -9.44
C ILE A 580 -31.82 0.92 -9.59
N GLY A 581 -30.91 1.30 -8.73
CA GLY A 581 -30.26 2.61 -8.78
C GLY A 581 -28.77 2.54 -8.44
N GLN A 582 -28.07 3.65 -8.65
CA GLN A 582 -26.67 3.84 -8.29
C GLN A 582 -26.57 4.91 -7.20
N GLY A 583 -25.99 4.56 -6.05
CA GLY A 583 -25.84 5.47 -4.92
C GLY A 583 -24.39 5.71 -4.51
N ARG A 584 -24.20 6.51 -3.48
CA ARG A 584 -22.86 6.84 -2.92
C ARG A 584 -22.07 5.61 -2.47
N PHE A 585 -22.77 4.56 -2.08
CA PHE A 585 -22.17 3.32 -1.56
C PHE A 585 -22.11 2.19 -2.60
N GLY A 586 -22.52 2.47 -3.84
CA GLY A 586 -22.57 1.48 -4.92
C GLY A 586 -23.97 1.29 -5.47
N PRO A 587 -24.16 0.32 -6.38
CA PRO A 587 -25.46 -0.03 -6.94
C PRO A 587 -26.35 -0.69 -5.86
N TYR A 588 -27.65 -0.42 -5.96
CA TYR A 588 -28.62 -0.93 -5.02
C TYR A 588 -29.95 -1.31 -5.69
N VAL A 589 -30.67 -2.22 -5.08
CA VAL A 589 -32.10 -2.45 -5.26
C VAL A 589 -32.82 -1.62 -4.23
N LYS A 590 -33.69 -0.71 -4.67
CA LYS A 590 -34.62 0.01 -3.80
C LYS A 590 -35.94 -0.75 -3.76
N TYR A 591 -36.37 -1.09 -2.57
CA TYR A 591 -37.63 -1.74 -2.30
C TYR A 591 -38.26 -1.13 -1.05
N ASP A 592 -39.47 -0.60 -1.16
CA ASP A 592 -40.11 0.20 -0.11
C ASP A 592 -39.21 1.39 0.30
N GLU A 593 -38.98 1.59 1.61
CA GLU A 593 -38.04 2.59 2.14
C GLU A 593 -36.60 2.07 2.25
N GLY A 594 -36.36 0.78 1.92
CA GLY A 594 -35.08 0.10 2.07
C GLY A 594 -34.18 0.18 0.83
N PHE A 595 -32.87 0.25 1.06
CA PHE A 595 -31.82 0.13 0.03
C PHE A 595 -31.01 -1.13 0.29
N ILE A 596 -30.92 -2.01 -0.71
CA ILE A 596 -30.25 -3.31 -0.64
C ILE A 596 -29.08 -3.25 -1.60
N SER A 597 -27.85 -3.38 -1.10
CA SER A 597 -26.66 -3.33 -1.94
C SER A 597 -26.59 -4.52 -2.91
N ILE A 598 -26.34 -4.25 -4.17
CA ILE A 598 -26.04 -5.25 -5.18
C ILE A 598 -24.57 -5.68 -5.00
N PRO A 599 -24.24 -6.99 -5.05
CA PRO A 599 -22.86 -7.48 -5.00
C PRO A 599 -21.98 -6.84 -6.07
N ARG A 600 -20.71 -6.58 -5.74
CA ARG A 600 -19.78 -5.87 -6.63
C ARG A 600 -19.46 -6.58 -7.94
N ASN A 601 -19.63 -7.88 -7.98
CA ASN A 601 -19.42 -8.74 -9.13
C ASN A 601 -20.66 -8.85 -10.06
N GLU A 602 -21.77 -8.18 -9.70
CA GLU A 602 -22.99 -8.19 -10.51
C GLU A 602 -23.19 -6.83 -11.19
N ASP A 603 -23.50 -6.83 -12.49
CA ASP A 603 -23.83 -5.59 -13.21
C ASP A 603 -25.28 -5.18 -12.91
N PRO A 604 -25.51 -3.99 -12.34
CA PRO A 604 -26.85 -3.50 -11.98
C PRO A 604 -27.80 -3.41 -13.19
N LEU A 605 -27.30 -3.23 -14.40
CA LEU A 605 -28.15 -3.18 -15.60
C LEU A 605 -28.67 -4.57 -16.02
N SER A 606 -27.97 -5.63 -15.64
CA SER A 606 -28.35 -7.02 -15.94
C SER A 606 -29.22 -7.68 -14.88
N ILE A 607 -29.44 -7.02 -13.74
CA ILE A 607 -30.29 -7.57 -12.67
C ILE A 607 -31.72 -7.73 -13.18
N THR A 608 -32.23 -8.95 -13.04
CA THR A 608 -33.65 -9.28 -13.32
C THR A 608 -34.50 -9.12 -12.09
N MET A 609 -35.83 -9.17 -12.25
CA MET A 609 -36.77 -9.10 -11.14
C MET A 609 -36.58 -10.26 -10.15
N GLU A 610 -36.34 -11.47 -10.65
CA GLU A 610 -36.11 -12.67 -9.84
C GLU A 610 -34.88 -12.45 -8.94
N ARG A 611 -33.78 -11.96 -9.51
CA ARG A 611 -32.56 -11.69 -8.74
C ARG A 611 -32.76 -10.57 -7.71
N ALA A 612 -33.51 -9.55 -8.05
CA ALA A 612 -33.86 -8.48 -7.11
C ALA A 612 -34.67 -9.01 -5.93
N ILE A 613 -35.63 -9.92 -6.17
CA ILE A 613 -36.43 -10.59 -5.14
C ILE A 613 -35.54 -11.47 -4.26
N GLU A 614 -34.59 -12.21 -4.81
CA GLU A 614 -33.60 -12.97 -4.02
C GLU A 614 -32.84 -12.06 -3.07
N LEU A 615 -32.29 -10.96 -3.56
CA LEU A 615 -31.55 -9.98 -2.74
C LEU A 615 -32.43 -9.37 -1.63
N ILE A 616 -33.71 -9.11 -1.93
CA ILE A 616 -34.69 -8.64 -0.94
C ILE A 616 -34.91 -9.69 0.15
N ASN A 617 -35.11 -10.96 -0.22
CA ASN A 617 -35.33 -12.05 0.70
C ASN A 617 -34.08 -12.38 1.54
N ASP A 618 -32.90 -12.37 0.93
CA ASP A 618 -31.62 -12.51 1.64
C ASP A 618 -31.45 -11.42 2.70
N LYS A 619 -31.81 -10.18 2.36
CA LYS A 619 -31.77 -9.06 3.30
C LYS A 619 -32.78 -9.24 4.44
N ARG A 620 -34.01 -9.65 4.13
CA ARG A 620 -35.06 -9.95 5.13
C ARG A 620 -34.60 -11.06 6.10
N THR A 621 -33.99 -12.12 5.56
CA THR A 621 -33.45 -13.22 6.36
C THR A 621 -32.29 -12.77 7.23
N ALA A 622 -31.39 -11.93 6.69
CA ALA A 622 -30.26 -11.38 7.44
C ALA A 622 -30.69 -10.41 8.55
N ASP A 623 -31.76 -9.64 8.33
CA ASP A 623 -32.31 -8.68 9.29
C ASP A 623 -33.30 -9.33 10.26
N ALA A 624 -33.72 -10.60 10.06
CA ALA A 624 -34.61 -11.33 10.94
C ALA A 624 -34.02 -11.44 12.35
N PRO A 625 -34.82 -11.25 13.39
CA PRO A 625 -34.38 -11.43 14.78
C PRO A 625 -33.84 -12.83 15.02
N VAL A 626 -32.66 -12.95 15.62
CA VAL A 626 -32.11 -14.26 16.07
C VAL A 626 -32.84 -14.78 17.27
N ALA A 627 -33.29 -13.88 18.14
CA ALA A 627 -34.01 -14.20 19.36
C ALA A 627 -34.82 -12.96 19.81
N ASN A 628 -35.74 -13.19 20.75
CA ASN A 628 -36.43 -12.14 21.50
C ASN A 628 -36.00 -12.19 22.96
N TYR A 629 -35.64 -11.09 23.54
CA TYR A 629 -35.33 -10.96 24.96
C TYR A 629 -36.09 -9.76 25.55
N LYS A 630 -36.79 -9.97 26.65
CA LYS A 630 -37.67 -8.95 27.27
C LYS A 630 -38.64 -8.30 26.25
N GLN A 631 -39.27 -9.11 25.40
CA GLN A 631 -40.17 -8.69 24.33
C GLN A 631 -39.55 -7.79 23.23
N MET A 632 -38.24 -7.64 23.21
CA MET A 632 -37.52 -6.89 22.18
C MET A 632 -36.65 -7.80 21.32
N PRO A 633 -36.57 -7.58 20.01
CA PRO A 633 -35.79 -8.42 19.11
C PRO A 633 -34.28 -8.20 19.26
N ILE A 634 -33.53 -9.29 19.17
CA ILE A 634 -32.09 -9.30 19.04
C ILE A 634 -31.76 -9.51 17.56
N THR A 635 -31.11 -8.53 16.92
CA THR A 635 -30.73 -8.61 15.51
C THR A 635 -29.21 -8.73 15.34
N LYS A 636 -28.78 -9.38 14.27
CA LYS A 636 -27.36 -9.48 13.86
C LYS A 636 -26.94 -8.29 13.02
N GLY A 637 -25.69 -7.85 13.17
CA GLY A 637 -25.10 -6.83 12.31
C GLY A 637 -23.59 -6.99 12.16
N LYS A 638 -23.03 -6.46 11.06
CA LYS A 638 -21.56 -6.37 10.86
C LYS A 638 -21.20 -4.90 10.76
N GLY A 639 -20.31 -4.42 11.60
CA GLY A 639 -19.88 -3.02 11.66
C GLY A 639 -18.37 -2.84 11.55
N ARG A 640 -17.91 -1.58 11.64
CA ARG A 640 -16.48 -1.22 11.58
C ARG A 640 -15.61 -1.99 12.61
N PHE A 641 -16.19 -2.37 13.72
CA PHE A 641 -15.52 -3.07 14.82
C PHE A 641 -15.79 -4.58 14.85
N GLY A 642 -16.29 -5.13 13.73
CA GLY A 642 -16.62 -6.55 13.59
C GLY A 642 -18.10 -6.87 13.75
N PRO A 643 -18.46 -8.16 13.87
CA PRO A 643 -19.83 -8.62 14.04
C PRO A 643 -20.38 -8.26 15.43
N PHE A 644 -21.67 -7.89 15.47
CA PHE A 644 -22.36 -7.51 16.69
C PHE A 644 -23.82 -7.99 16.73
N LEU A 645 -24.35 -8.09 17.94
CA LEU A 645 -25.79 -8.20 18.20
C LEU A 645 -26.29 -6.82 18.63
N LYS A 646 -27.46 -6.44 18.14
CA LYS A 646 -28.18 -5.24 18.57
C LYS A 646 -29.45 -5.66 19.30
N TRP A 647 -29.60 -5.16 20.51
CA TRP A 647 -30.81 -5.31 21.32
C TRP A 647 -31.14 -3.95 21.93
N ASN A 648 -32.28 -3.37 21.58
CA ASN A 648 -32.60 -1.97 21.89
C ASN A 648 -31.46 -1.02 21.49
N ASP A 649 -30.96 -0.20 22.40
CA ASP A 649 -29.80 0.68 22.18
C ASP A 649 -28.45 0.01 22.53
N LEU A 650 -28.46 -1.26 22.92
CA LEU A 650 -27.28 -1.99 23.31
C LEU A 650 -26.64 -2.72 22.13
N TYR A 651 -25.35 -2.49 21.92
CA TYR A 651 -24.52 -3.17 20.93
C TYR A 651 -23.56 -4.15 21.63
N VAL A 652 -23.62 -5.41 21.27
CA VAL A 652 -22.82 -6.50 21.85
C VAL A 652 -21.88 -7.05 20.79
N ASN A 653 -20.59 -6.74 20.85
CA ASN A 653 -19.62 -7.32 19.94
C ASN A 653 -19.51 -8.83 20.15
N VAL A 654 -19.59 -9.58 19.07
CA VAL A 654 -19.47 -11.05 19.09
C VAL A 654 -18.00 -11.42 18.91
N SER A 655 -17.46 -12.14 19.92
CA SER A 655 -16.08 -12.60 19.88
C SER A 655 -15.87 -13.63 18.75
N PRO A 656 -14.67 -13.70 18.12
CA PRO A 656 -14.31 -14.74 17.14
C PRO A 656 -14.44 -16.18 17.63
N LYS A 657 -14.62 -16.39 18.93
CA LYS A 657 -14.90 -17.73 19.52
C LYS A 657 -16.25 -18.31 19.09
N TYR A 658 -17.19 -17.45 18.67
CA TYR A 658 -18.51 -17.84 18.23
C TYR A 658 -18.62 -17.77 16.72
N ASN A 659 -19.24 -18.78 16.10
CA ASN A 659 -19.60 -18.69 14.69
C ASN A 659 -20.78 -17.74 14.52
N PHE A 660 -20.51 -16.51 14.10
CA PHE A 660 -21.52 -15.46 14.01
C PHE A 660 -22.69 -15.80 13.08
N ASP A 661 -22.40 -16.46 11.97
CA ASP A 661 -23.43 -16.76 10.96
C ASP A 661 -24.38 -17.86 11.45
N GLN A 662 -23.91 -18.78 12.31
CA GLN A 662 -24.67 -19.89 12.91
C GLN A 662 -25.05 -19.65 14.40
N LEU A 663 -25.03 -18.39 14.85
CA LEU A 663 -25.34 -18.08 16.26
C LEU A 663 -26.79 -18.39 16.57
N ASP A 664 -27.01 -19.28 17.56
CA ASP A 664 -28.35 -19.69 18.01
C ASP A 664 -28.99 -18.67 18.97
N ALA A 665 -30.30 -18.80 19.16
CA ALA A 665 -31.10 -17.90 19.99
C ALA A 665 -30.64 -17.87 21.46
N ARG A 666 -30.22 -19.00 22.01
CA ARG A 666 -29.79 -19.11 23.41
C ARG A 666 -28.49 -18.36 23.64
N THR A 667 -27.49 -18.60 22.79
CA THR A 667 -26.21 -17.93 22.87
C THR A 667 -26.35 -16.42 22.64
N ALA A 668 -27.23 -16.00 21.72
CA ALA A 668 -27.51 -14.58 21.49
C ALA A 668 -28.10 -13.90 22.74
N ILE A 669 -29.04 -14.52 23.43
CA ILE A 669 -29.61 -14.03 24.68
C ILE A 669 -28.54 -13.98 25.78
N GLU A 670 -27.74 -15.02 25.95
CA GLU A 670 -26.68 -15.09 26.97
C GLU A 670 -25.64 -13.92 26.77
N LEU A 671 -25.27 -13.64 25.53
CA LEU A 671 -24.36 -12.53 25.23
C LEU A 671 -24.97 -11.16 25.53
N VAL A 672 -26.27 -10.98 25.25
CA VAL A 672 -26.97 -9.73 25.54
C VAL A 672 -27.12 -9.55 27.04
N VAL A 673 -27.53 -10.60 27.79
CA VAL A 673 -27.66 -10.58 29.26
C VAL A 673 -26.33 -10.26 29.93
N ALA A 674 -25.25 -10.92 29.52
CA ALA A 674 -23.94 -10.67 30.08
C ALA A 674 -23.47 -9.21 29.83
N LYS A 675 -23.84 -8.63 28.69
CA LYS A 675 -23.53 -7.22 28.38
C LYS A 675 -24.43 -6.28 29.18
N GLU A 676 -25.72 -6.55 29.30
CA GLU A 676 -26.66 -5.77 30.11
C GLU A 676 -26.21 -5.73 31.58
N GLU A 677 -25.85 -6.87 32.18
CA GLU A 677 -25.30 -6.90 33.52
C GLU A 677 -23.97 -6.11 33.67
N LYS A 678 -23.11 -6.19 32.66
CA LYS A 678 -21.85 -5.42 32.66
C LYS A 678 -22.10 -3.94 32.60
N GLU A 679 -23.07 -3.49 31.81
CA GLU A 679 -23.43 -2.06 31.74
C GLU A 679 -24.15 -1.59 33.02
N ALA A 680 -25.00 -2.44 33.63
CA ALA A 680 -25.62 -2.14 34.93
C ALA A 680 -24.59 -1.98 36.06
N LYS A 681 -23.52 -2.80 36.05
CA LYS A 681 -22.40 -2.70 37.00
C LYS A 681 -21.40 -1.61 36.68
N ARG A 682 -21.55 -0.96 35.54
CA ARG A 682 -20.62 0.09 35.09
C ARG A 682 -20.74 1.37 35.90
N PHE A 683 -21.98 1.77 36.19
CA PHE A 683 -22.23 3.00 36.95
C PHE A 683 -22.26 2.69 38.46
N ILE A 684 -21.37 3.35 39.19
CA ILE A 684 -21.38 3.36 40.65
C ILE A 684 -22.38 4.43 41.11
N ASN A 685 -22.27 5.65 40.60
CA ASN A 685 -23.21 6.74 40.79
C ASN A 685 -23.45 7.47 39.44
N ASN A 686 -24.70 7.91 39.18
CA ASN A 686 -25.02 8.61 37.97
C ASN A 686 -25.97 9.79 38.24
N TRP A 687 -25.51 11.02 37.93
CA TRP A 687 -26.27 12.25 38.03
C TRP A 687 -26.47 12.82 36.63
N GLU A 688 -27.55 12.39 35.99
CA GLU A 688 -27.78 12.69 34.55
C GLU A 688 -28.01 14.17 34.28
N GLU A 689 -28.69 14.89 35.19
CA GLU A 689 -28.96 16.33 35.03
C GLU A 689 -27.66 17.15 34.97
N GLU A 690 -26.67 16.79 35.78
CA GLU A 690 -25.37 17.43 35.84
C GLU A 690 -24.37 16.90 34.80
N LYS A 691 -24.73 15.79 34.13
CA LYS A 691 -23.83 15.06 33.22
C LYS A 691 -22.57 14.55 33.92
N ILE A 692 -22.69 14.19 35.19
CA ILE A 692 -21.63 13.61 35.99
C ILE A 692 -21.99 12.15 36.27
N SER A 693 -21.00 11.26 36.14
CA SER A 693 -21.13 9.87 36.56
C SER A 693 -19.82 9.34 37.17
N VAL A 694 -19.96 8.44 38.13
CA VAL A 694 -18.85 7.65 38.65
C VAL A 694 -18.98 6.25 38.05
N GLN A 695 -17.97 5.83 37.33
CA GLN A 695 -17.99 4.56 36.61
C GLN A 695 -16.84 3.66 37.05
N ASN A 696 -17.10 2.36 37.05
CA ASN A 696 -16.09 1.35 37.36
C ASN A 696 -15.23 1.09 36.12
N GLY A 697 -14.04 1.73 36.07
CA GLY A 697 -13.08 1.63 34.98
C GLY A 697 -12.12 0.44 35.15
N ARG A 698 -11.28 0.18 34.14
CA ARG A 698 -10.25 -0.87 34.16
C ARG A 698 -9.27 -0.74 35.33
N TRP A 699 -9.09 0.47 35.82
CA TRP A 699 -8.11 0.84 36.84
C TRP A 699 -8.76 1.33 38.14
N GLY A 700 -10.06 1.06 38.36
CA GLY A 700 -10.85 1.47 39.51
C GLY A 700 -11.85 2.59 39.18
N PRO A 701 -12.56 3.09 40.22
CA PRO A 701 -13.57 4.14 40.08
C PRO A 701 -13.02 5.41 39.43
N THR A 702 -13.77 5.94 38.48
CA THR A 702 -13.39 7.13 37.71
C THR A 702 -14.61 8.03 37.55
N ILE A 703 -14.42 9.32 37.75
CA ILE A 703 -15.45 10.35 37.57
C ILE A 703 -15.48 10.79 36.12
N PHE A 704 -16.66 10.82 35.51
CA PHE A 704 -16.88 11.37 34.17
C PHE A 704 -17.75 12.61 34.25
N PHE A 705 -17.32 13.68 33.56
CA PHE A 705 -18.08 14.89 33.36
C PHE A 705 -18.11 15.28 31.89
N GLY A 706 -19.22 15.01 31.25
CA GLY A 706 -19.33 15.14 29.79
C GLY A 706 -18.35 14.23 29.03
N LYS A 707 -17.35 14.83 28.36
CA LYS A 707 -16.29 14.09 27.63
C LYS A 707 -14.96 13.99 28.39
N LYS A 708 -14.88 14.61 29.56
CA LYS A 708 -13.68 14.59 30.42
C LYS A 708 -13.82 13.52 31.49
N TYR A 709 -12.68 13.00 31.96
CA TYR A 709 -12.62 12.07 33.08
C TYR A 709 -11.64 12.58 34.13
N PHE A 710 -11.89 12.25 35.41
CA PHE A 710 -11.12 12.65 36.58
C PHE A 710 -10.93 11.44 37.48
N ASN A 711 -9.77 11.36 38.12
CA ASN A 711 -9.50 10.31 39.10
C ASN A 711 -9.88 10.80 40.50
N PHE A 712 -10.32 9.89 41.33
CA PHE A 712 -10.45 10.18 42.78
C PHE A 712 -9.08 10.39 43.42
N PRO A 713 -9.00 11.20 44.49
CA PRO A 713 -7.80 11.28 45.30
C PRO A 713 -7.41 9.90 45.81
N LYS A 714 -6.12 9.66 45.97
CA LYS A 714 -5.60 8.46 46.61
C LYS A 714 -5.77 8.56 48.11
N ASP A 715 -5.85 7.41 48.80
CA ASP A 715 -5.85 7.36 50.26
C ASP A 715 -4.50 7.81 50.85
N LYS A 716 -4.42 7.83 52.19
CA LYS A 716 -3.22 8.24 52.94
C LYS A 716 -2.02 7.32 52.71
N GLU A 717 -2.26 6.12 52.20
CA GLU A 717 -1.25 5.08 51.89
C GLU A 717 -0.88 5.06 50.42
N GLY A 718 -1.50 5.92 49.59
CA GLY A 718 -1.22 6.04 48.16
C GLY A 718 -2.02 5.07 47.27
N ASN A 719 -2.98 4.32 47.82
CA ASN A 719 -3.83 3.40 47.07
C ASN A 719 -5.01 4.12 46.42
N ARG A 720 -5.63 3.48 45.42
CA ARG A 720 -6.85 3.98 44.82
C ARG A 720 -8.05 3.50 45.62
N ILE A 721 -9.09 4.33 45.70
CA ILE A 721 -10.34 3.98 46.38
C ILE A 721 -11.04 2.80 45.70
N THR A 722 -11.77 2.02 46.47
CA THR A 722 -12.61 0.92 46.01
C THR A 722 -13.93 1.41 45.41
N ALA A 723 -14.65 0.55 44.74
CA ALA A 723 -16.00 0.86 44.23
C ALA A 723 -17.00 1.17 45.35
N GLU A 724 -16.89 0.48 46.47
CA GLU A 724 -17.74 0.69 47.65
C GLU A 724 -17.47 2.06 48.29
N GLU A 725 -16.22 2.48 48.41
CA GLU A 725 -15.85 3.80 48.89
C GLU A 725 -16.31 4.90 47.92
N ALA A 726 -16.15 4.68 46.62
CA ALA A 726 -16.62 5.60 45.58
C ALA A 726 -18.14 5.78 45.57
N ALA A 727 -18.91 4.74 45.93
CA ALA A 727 -20.35 4.83 46.04
C ALA A 727 -20.84 5.76 47.15
N ASN A 728 -20.05 5.97 48.20
CA ASN A 728 -20.38 6.84 49.32
C ASN A 728 -20.19 8.33 49.01
N TYR A 729 -19.51 8.70 47.95
CA TYR A 729 -19.30 10.10 47.57
C TYR A 729 -20.62 10.75 47.08
N LYS A 730 -20.94 11.86 47.68
CA LYS A 730 -22.10 12.68 47.27
C LYS A 730 -21.73 13.56 46.08
N LEU A 731 -22.76 14.00 45.36
CA LEU A 731 -22.59 14.84 44.18
C LEU A 731 -21.70 16.08 44.41
N GLU A 732 -21.88 16.74 45.54
CA GLU A 732 -21.10 17.95 45.85
C GLU A 732 -19.61 17.65 46.08
N GLU A 733 -19.29 16.50 46.65
CA GLU A 733 -17.90 16.06 46.84
C GLU A 733 -17.25 15.70 45.52
N VAL A 734 -18.01 15.08 44.63
CA VAL A 734 -17.56 14.76 43.27
C VAL A 734 -17.36 16.04 42.46
N LYS A 735 -18.26 17.05 42.59
CA LYS A 735 -18.08 18.36 41.94
C LYS A 735 -16.82 19.06 42.47
N ALA A 736 -16.54 19.02 43.77
CA ALA A 736 -15.33 19.58 44.34
C ALA A 736 -14.05 18.93 43.76
N ILE A 737 -14.05 17.61 43.55
CA ILE A 737 -12.92 16.92 42.93
C ILE A 737 -12.77 17.38 41.46
N ILE A 738 -13.87 17.56 40.71
CA ILE A 738 -13.81 18.05 39.34
C ILE A 738 -13.26 19.48 39.30
N GLU A 739 -13.72 20.38 40.20
CA GLU A 739 -13.25 21.77 40.28
C GLU A 739 -11.78 21.88 40.70
N ALA A 740 -11.31 21.03 41.62
CA ALA A 740 -9.92 20.98 42.02
C ALA A 740 -8.98 20.60 40.89
N ASN A 741 -9.45 19.76 39.97
CA ASN A 741 -8.68 19.31 38.78
C ASN A 741 -8.91 20.19 37.54
N ASP A 742 -10.06 20.87 37.44
CA ASP A 742 -10.40 21.80 36.36
C ASP A 742 -11.22 22.97 36.90
N PRO A 743 -10.58 24.04 37.36
CA PRO A 743 -11.23 25.21 37.99
C PRO A 743 -12.26 25.92 37.07
N LYS A 744 -12.30 25.59 35.79
CA LYS A 744 -13.23 26.14 34.81
C LYS A 744 -14.35 25.17 34.39
N ALA A 745 -14.43 24.00 35.05
CA ALA A 745 -15.35 22.93 34.64
C ALA A 745 -16.83 23.37 34.63
N PHE A 746 -17.24 24.16 35.65
CA PHE A 746 -18.62 24.60 35.81
C PHE A 746 -18.88 26.07 35.40
N THR A 747 -17.88 26.77 34.82
CA THR A 747 -18.11 28.12 34.29
C THR A 747 -18.98 28.06 33.04
N LYS A 748 -20.19 28.62 33.13
CA LYS A 748 -21.14 28.72 32.01
C LYS A 748 -20.51 29.49 30.84
N LYS A 749 -20.17 28.79 29.74
CA LYS A 749 -20.01 29.45 28.43
C LYS A 749 -21.38 29.91 27.97
N THR A 750 -21.66 31.20 28.03
CA THR A 750 -22.83 31.82 27.42
C THR A 750 -22.75 31.60 25.90
N LYS A 751 -23.43 30.58 25.41
CA LYS A 751 -23.69 30.43 23.99
C LYS A 751 -24.72 31.49 23.59
N VAL A 752 -24.28 32.50 22.87
CA VAL A 752 -25.17 33.34 22.07
C VAL A 752 -25.77 32.47 20.98
N THR A 753 -26.95 31.95 21.22
CA THR A 753 -27.77 31.27 20.24
C THR A 753 -28.29 32.31 19.25
N LYS A 754 -27.75 32.33 18.02
CA LYS A 754 -28.43 32.99 16.90
C LYS A 754 -29.66 32.18 16.56
N ALA A 755 -30.83 32.69 16.98
CA ALA A 755 -32.11 32.17 16.57
C ALA A 755 -32.25 32.35 15.04
N LYS A 756 -32.58 31.28 14.35
CA LYS A 756 -33.09 31.32 12.98
C LYS A 756 -34.52 31.82 13.02
N VAL A 757 -34.70 33.04 12.63
CA VAL A 757 -36.02 33.58 12.29
C VAL A 757 -36.26 33.27 10.81
N SER A 758 -37.25 32.44 10.56
CA SER A 758 -37.86 32.30 9.25
C SER A 758 -38.73 33.54 8.98
N THR A 759 -38.45 34.25 7.91
CA THR A 759 -39.38 35.22 7.37
C THR A 759 -39.48 35.08 5.87
N THR A 760 -40.70 34.82 5.46
CA THR A 760 -41.26 34.96 4.12
C THR A 760 -41.24 36.42 3.65
N ASN A 761 -40.93 36.56 2.39
CA ASN A 761 -41.17 37.65 1.43
C ASN A 761 -41.83 38.95 1.87
N ALA A 762 -41.18 40.08 1.55
CA ALA A 762 -41.82 41.19 0.75
C ALA A 762 -40.73 42.16 0.25
N LYS A 763 -40.93 42.58 -1.00
CA LYS A 763 -40.16 43.57 -1.76
C LYS A 763 -40.18 44.97 -1.14
N SER A 764 -39.14 45.77 -1.21
CA SER A 764 -39.06 47.04 -1.96
C SER A 764 -37.77 47.85 -1.67
N THR A 765 -37.08 48.18 -2.72
CA THR A 765 -36.50 49.45 -3.19
C THR A 765 -35.71 50.41 -2.27
N ILE A 766 -34.53 50.75 -2.80
CA ILE A 766 -33.86 52.07 -2.93
C ILE A 766 -32.86 52.54 -1.84
N ALA A 767 -31.63 52.64 -2.28
CA ALA A 767 -30.67 53.75 -2.31
C ALA A 767 -29.71 54.06 -1.16
N LYS A 768 -28.47 54.25 -1.62
CA LYS A 768 -27.40 55.18 -1.23
C LYS A 768 -26.39 54.81 -0.13
N LYS A 769 -25.15 54.69 -0.62
CA LYS A 769 -23.89 54.98 0.08
C LYS A 769 -23.87 56.37 0.74
N PRO A 770 -23.05 56.65 1.76
CA PRO A 770 -21.62 56.89 1.53
C PRO A 770 -20.60 56.63 2.70
N ALA A 771 -19.35 56.62 2.26
CA ALA A 771 -18.15 57.24 2.86
C ALA A 771 -17.37 56.63 4.03
N LYS A 772 -16.11 56.37 3.69
CA LYS A 772 -14.84 56.22 4.40
C LYS A 772 -14.70 56.88 5.78
N LYS A 773 -14.02 56.19 6.71
CA LYS A 773 -13.12 56.86 7.65
C LYS A 773 -11.81 56.06 7.81
N VAL A 774 -10.73 56.70 7.45
CA VAL A 774 -9.34 56.39 7.65
C VAL A 774 -9.01 56.62 9.11
N ILE A 775 -8.34 55.70 9.79
CA ILE A 775 -7.65 55.98 11.05
C ILE A 775 -6.18 55.53 10.91
N THR A 776 -5.38 56.55 10.92
CA THR A 776 -3.90 56.53 10.96
C THR A 776 -3.46 56.16 12.40
N ILE A 777 -2.58 55.18 12.55
CA ILE A 777 -1.85 55.00 13.82
C ILE A 777 -0.38 55.24 13.60
N LYS A 778 0.11 56.26 14.31
CA LYS A 778 1.47 56.74 14.37
C LYS A 778 2.42 55.71 15.06
N LYS A 779 3.59 55.55 14.47
CA LYS A 779 4.81 54.98 15.07
C LYS A 779 5.21 55.76 16.34
N LYS A 780 5.67 55.06 17.35
CA LYS A 780 6.68 55.54 18.28
C LYS A 780 7.81 54.51 18.44
N VAL A 781 8.96 54.92 17.99
CA VAL A 781 10.27 54.34 18.23
C VAL A 781 10.82 54.88 19.55
N LYS A 782 11.43 54.04 20.35
CA LYS A 782 12.59 54.27 21.24
C LYS A 782 12.75 53.00 22.15
N ALA A 783 13.82 52.47 22.35
CA ALA A 783 15.26 52.52 22.29
C ALA A 783 15.74 51.09 22.57
#